data_c4ed2382e788ec965019d9d0e7087718
#
_entry.id   c4ed2382e788ec965019d9d0e7087718
#
_cell.length_a   1.000
_cell.length_b   1.000
_cell.length_c   1.000
_cell.angle_alpha   90.00
_cell.angle_beta   90.00
_cell.angle_gamma   90.00
#
_symmetry.space_group_name_H-M   'P 1'
#
loop_
_entity.id
_entity.type
_entity.pdbx_description
1 polymer ?
#
loop_
_entity_poly.entity_id
_entity_poly.type
_entity_poly.pdbx_seq_one_letter_code
_entity_poly.pdbx_strand_id
1 'polypeptide(L)'
;QMCIRDRFSSAATLYDVGFNYFFRGSNNQLEDMIYYQGHSSPGIYARSFLEGYLNEEDLDNFRREVTKPGLSSYPHPWLMPEYWQFPVVSMGLGPILGIYQAHVMRYLSSRGLVPRNDRKVWVFCGDGEMDEPESKGAIGLAGREKLENLIFVINCNLQRLDGPVRGNGKIIQELEGSFRGEGWNVIKVVWGRFWDPIMAKDSEGKLQDLMDVVVDGELQNFKAKGGAYTRENFFAKDPSVLEMVKDLSDDDIYKLNRGGHDPYKVYAAYHKAVNSEGAPTVILALTTKGYGTGSREADNTTHQVKKLSMDNIKSFRDKFNIPVPDSEIEKLPYVRPPEDSPEIQYLKKTREALGGFIPRRRTSSDPLSIASDKPFEKLLESSGDRKISTTMAIVRIITDLLKDPEIGKRIVPIVPDEARTFGMEALFRQVGIYSSAGQKYEPEDADKVMWYKESKDGVMLEEGITEAGAFSAWTALATAYSNYDFPMVPFYLFYSMFGFQRVHDLSWAAGDAQAKGFLIGATSGRTTLNGEGLQHQDGHSHILSSTIPNCLSYDPTYAYEVATIVKDGIKKMYIDQENYFYYITTINENYTHPEMPKDCEEGIIKGMYVLSDNESYDVRLLGSGALLRDCLLYTSPSP
;
A
#
# COMPACT_ATOMS: atom_id res chain seq x y z
N GLN A 1 -13.44 -18.71 -5.48
CA GLN A 1 -12.75 -19.71 -4.67
C GLN A 1 -11.50 -20.31 -5.35
N MET A 2 -11.29 -20.12 -6.67
CA MET A 2 -10.20 -20.74 -7.41
C MET A 2 -8.82 -20.15 -7.13
N CYS A 3 -8.65 -18.83 -7.20
CA CYS A 3 -7.35 -18.16 -7.07
C CYS A 3 -6.72 -18.22 -5.67
N ILE A 4 -7.43 -18.74 -4.71
CA ILE A 4 -7.13 -18.58 -3.28
C ILE A 4 -6.43 -19.82 -2.73
N ARG A 5 -6.86 -21.01 -3.16
CA ARG A 5 -6.32 -22.27 -2.64
C ARG A 5 -4.88 -22.50 -3.07
N ASP A 6 -4.59 -22.26 -4.33
CA ASP A 6 -3.27 -22.50 -4.91
C ASP A 6 -2.22 -21.46 -4.46
N ARG A 7 -2.65 -20.22 -4.21
CA ARG A 7 -1.74 -19.14 -3.79
C ARG A 7 -1.51 -19.13 -2.28
N PHE A 8 -2.58 -19.19 -1.47
CA PHE A 8 -2.39 -19.26 -0.03
C PHE A 8 -1.61 -20.51 0.39
N SER A 9 -1.91 -21.68 -0.19
CA SER A 9 -1.19 -22.91 0.15
C SER A 9 0.33 -22.80 -0.09
N SER A 10 0.74 -22.02 -1.09
CA SER A 10 2.17 -21.73 -1.32
C SER A 10 2.78 -20.82 -0.25
N ALA A 11 2.01 -19.90 0.32
CA ALA A 11 2.46 -18.93 1.31
C ALA A 11 2.14 -19.31 2.77
N ALA A 12 1.42 -20.41 3.00
CA ALA A 12 0.91 -20.79 4.32
C ALA A 12 2.00 -20.83 5.41
N THR A 13 3.14 -21.47 5.12
CA THR A 13 4.26 -21.55 6.07
C THR A 13 4.86 -20.18 6.36
N LEU A 14 4.92 -19.28 5.35
CA LEU A 14 5.44 -17.93 5.51
C LEU A 14 4.59 -17.13 6.51
N TYR A 15 3.25 -17.21 6.38
CA TYR A 15 2.33 -16.54 7.31
C TYR A 15 2.32 -17.23 8.68
N ASP A 16 2.29 -18.55 8.73
CA ASP A 16 2.20 -19.29 10.00
C ASP A 16 3.41 -18.98 10.91
N VAL A 17 4.63 -19.00 10.36
CA VAL A 17 5.84 -18.62 11.09
C VAL A 17 5.77 -17.15 11.53
N GLY A 18 5.25 -16.27 10.69
CA GLY A 18 5.03 -14.86 11.03
C GLY A 18 4.09 -14.69 12.22
N PHE A 19 2.91 -15.31 12.17
CA PHE A 19 1.90 -15.24 13.23
C PHE A 19 2.36 -15.85 14.55
N ASN A 20 3.15 -16.93 14.49
CA ASN A 20 3.55 -17.64 15.68
C ASN A 20 4.80 -17.04 16.37
N TYR A 21 5.66 -16.29 15.66
CA TYR A 21 6.95 -15.91 16.22
C TYR A 21 7.37 -14.44 16.02
N PHE A 22 6.75 -13.71 15.07
CA PHE A 22 7.29 -12.41 14.67
C PHE A 22 6.27 -11.27 14.64
N PHE A 23 5.05 -11.47 14.15
CA PHE A 23 4.09 -10.39 13.97
C PHE A 23 3.55 -9.93 15.32
N ARG A 24 3.82 -8.69 15.67
CA ARG A 24 3.39 -8.09 16.95
C ARG A 24 2.03 -7.42 16.82
N GLY A 25 1.18 -7.64 17.81
CA GLY A 25 -0.14 -7.02 17.90
C GLY A 25 -0.13 -5.74 18.77
N SER A 26 -1.30 -5.10 18.90
CA SER A 26 -1.47 -3.75 19.45
C SER A 26 -1.27 -3.61 20.96
N ASN A 27 -1.37 -4.69 21.72
CA ASN A 27 -1.27 -4.60 23.20
C ASN A 27 0.15 -4.25 23.68
N ASN A 28 1.16 -4.35 22.82
CA ASN A 28 2.57 -4.08 23.15
C ASN A 28 3.04 -2.67 22.75
N GLN A 29 2.16 -1.78 22.31
CA GLN A 29 2.50 -0.46 21.73
C GLN A 29 3.46 -0.51 20.53
N LEU A 30 3.84 -1.70 20.09
CA LEU A 30 4.79 -1.98 19.02
C LEU A 30 4.16 -2.79 17.89
N GLU A 31 2.85 -2.61 17.68
CA GLU A 31 2.10 -3.28 16.62
C GLU A 31 2.79 -3.15 15.27
N ASP A 32 3.11 -4.29 14.65
CA ASP A 32 3.66 -4.32 13.30
C ASP A 32 2.58 -4.00 12.26
N MET A 33 3.00 -3.44 11.14
CA MET A 33 2.13 -3.15 10.01
C MET A 33 2.33 -4.21 8.95
N ILE A 34 1.24 -4.86 8.51
CA ILE A 34 1.34 -5.99 7.60
C ILE A 34 0.47 -5.76 6.38
N TYR A 35 1.11 -5.64 5.23
CA TYR A 35 0.46 -5.66 3.92
C TYR A 35 0.33 -7.11 3.47
N TYR A 36 -0.83 -7.71 3.76
CA TYR A 36 -1.13 -9.07 3.36
C TYR A 36 -1.37 -9.14 1.86
N GLN A 37 -0.79 -10.11 1.18
CA GLN A 37 -1.10 -10.32 -0.24
C GLN A 37 -2.60 -10.58 -0.41
N GLY A 38 -3.27 -9.87 -1.31
CA GLY A 38 -4.73 -9.93 -1.46
C GLY A 38 -5.29 -11.35 -1.66
N HIS A 39 -4.59 -12.19 -2.40
CA HIS A 39 -4.97 -13.58 -2.64
C HIS A 39 -4.82 -14.50 -1.42
N SER A 40 -4.16 -14.05 -0.36
CA SER A 40 -3.95 -14.81 0.87
C SER A 40 -5.03 -14.56 1.93
N SER A 41 -5.96 -13.64 1.70
CA SER A 41 -7.02 -13.28 2.66
C SER A 41 -7.77 -14.48 3.26
N PRO A 42 -8.15 -15.54 2.50
CA PRO A 42 -8.84 -16.68 3.09
C PRO A 42 -8.03 -17.48 4.11
N GLY A 43 -6.70 -17.52 3.93
CA GLY A 43 -5.84 -18.15 4.92
C GLY A 43 -5.75 -17.34 6.20
N ILE A 44 -5.78 -15.99 6.08
CA ILE A 44 -5.83 -15.09 7.24
C ILE A 44 -7.18 -15.27 7.97
N TYR A 45 -8.30 -15.37 7.24
CA TYR A 45 -9.60 -15.66 7.83
C TYR A 45 -9.63 -17.03 8.52
N ALA A 46 -9.05 -18.07 7.88
CA ALA A 46 -8.93 -19.38 8.49
C ALA A 46 -8.11 -19.34 9.80
N ARG A 47 -7.02 -18.57 9.82
CA ARG A 47 -6.24 -18.36 11.04
C ARG A 47 -7.07 -17.67 12.11
N SER A 48 -7.80 -16.61 11.80
CA SER A 48 -8.67 -15.89 12.73
C SER A 48 -9.82 -16.76 13.26
N PHE A 49 -10.33 -17.68 12.43
CA PHE A 49 -11.29 -18.70 12.84
C PHE A 49 -10.69 -19.66 13.87
N LEU A 50 -9.48 -20.18 13.64
CA LEU A 50 -8.78 -21.04 14.60
C LEU A 50 -8.50 -20.30 15.92
N GLU A 51 -8.22 -19.01 15.88
CA GLU A 51 -8.02 -18.14 17.04
C GLU A 51 -9.33 -17.81 17.78
N GLY A 52 -10.50 -18.10 17.18
CA GLY A 52 -11.82 -17.81 17.72
C GLY A 52 -12.29 -16.37 17.54
N TYR A 53 -11.62 -15.62 16.66
CA TYR A 53 -12.00 -14.27 16.29
C TYR A 53 -13.12 -14.21 15.24
N LEU A 54 -13.20 -15.23 14.38
CA LEU A 54 -14.25 -15.44 13.39
C LEU A 54 -14.99 -16.76 13.71
N ASN A 55 -16.24 -16.85 13.29
CA ASN A 55 -17.08 -18.03 13.42
C ASN A 55 -17.42 -18.65 12.06
N GLU A 56 -18.17 -19.77 12.04
CA GLU A 56 -18.54 -20.48 10.81
C GLU A 56 -19.46 -19.65 9.91
N GLU A 57 -20.36 -18.85 10.48
CA GLU A 57 -21.25 -17.96 9.72
C GLU A 57 -20.46 -16.88 8.97
N ASP A 58 -19.41 -16.34 9.62
CA ASP A 58 -18.51 -15.39 8.95
C ASP A 58 -17.85 -16.03 7.73
N LEU A 59 -17.35 -17.27 7.87
CA LEU A 59 -16.71 -18.02 6.78
C LEU A 59 -17.69 -18.36 5.65
N ASP A 60 -18.95 -18.71 5.97
CA ASP A 60 -20.00 -18.97 5.00
C ASP A 60 -20.36 -17.72 4.18
N ASN A 61 -20.20 -16.53 4.76
CA ASN A 61 -20.45 -15.26 4.11
C ASN A 61 -19.24 -14.69 3.35
N PHE A 62 -18.17 -15.45 3.19
CA PHE A 62 -17.02 -15.04 2.39
C PHE A 62 -17.40 -14.79 0.92
N ARG A 63 -17.03 -13.64 0.37
CA ARG A 63 -17.36 -13.18 -0.99
C ARG A 63 -18.87 -12.99 -1.24
N ARG A 64 -19.59 -12.60 -0.23
CA ARG A 64 -21.02 -12.26 -0.31
C ARG A 64 -21.31 -10.81 0.08
N GLU A 65 -20.31 -9.98 0.09
CA GLU A 65 -20.36 -8.59 0.54
C GLU A 65 -21.42 -7.73 -0.16
N VAL A 66 -21.84 -8.10 -1.37
CA VAL A 66 -22.92 -7.42 -2.10
C VAL A 66 -24.33 -7.78 -1.55
N THR A 67 -24.49 -8.97 -0.99
CA THR A 67 -25.78 -9.50 -0.56
C THR A 67 -25.95 -9.56 0.95
N LYS A 68 -24.86 -9.63 1.69
CA LYS A 68 -24.82 -9.75 3.16
C LYS A 68 -23.55 -9.14 3.72
N PRO A 69 -23.56 -8.60 4.96
CA PRO A 69 -22.36 -8.39 5.71
C PRO A 69 -21.57 -9.70 5.82
N GLY A 70 -20.25 -9.68 5.60
CA GLY A 70 -19.43 -10.87 5.63
C GLY A 70 -17.97 -10.56 5.33
N LEU A 71 -17.18 -11.60 5.11
CA LEU A 71 -15.76 -11.48 4.86
C LEU A 71 -15.49 -10.99 3.43
N SER A 72 -14.74 -9.92 3.31
CA SER A 72 -14.38 -9.31 2.03
C SER A 72 -13.52 -10.24 1.17
N SER A 73 -13.62 -10.06 -0.15
CA SER A 73 -12.87 -10.88 -1.14
C SER A 73 -11.36 -10.73 -1.03
N TYR A 74 -10.89 -9.58 -0.55
CA TYR A 74 -9.48 -9.23 -0.33
C TYR A 74 -9.41 -8.27 0.87
N PRO A 75 -8.22 -7.94 1.40
CA PRO A 75 -8.07 -6.96 2.47
C PRO A 75 -8.72 -5.63 2.12
N HIS A 76 -9.81 -5.27 2.81
CA HIS A 76 -10.66 -4.14 2.49
C HIS A 76 -11.14 -3.41 3.74
N PRO A 77 -10.44 -2.35 4.19
CA PRO A 77 -10.76 -1.62 5.42
C PRO A 77 -12.16 -1.00 5.45
N TRP A 78 -12.71 -0.58 4.29
CA TRP A 78 -14.08 -0.06 4.25
C TRP A 78 -15.14 -1.11 4.60
N LEU A 79 -14.99 -2.34 4.06
CA LEU A 79 -15.95 -3.42 4.28
C LEU A 79 -15.75 -4.13 5.63
N MET A 80 -14.52 -4.12 6.15
CA MET A 80 -14.15 -4.71 7.45
C MET A 80 -13.29 -3.72 8.24
N PRO A 81 -13.88 -2.61 8.74
CA PRO A 81 -13.14 -1.44 9.23
C PRO A 81 -12.33 -1.69 10.50
N GLU A 82 -12.70 -2.64 11.35
CA GLU A 82 -11.97 -2.99 12.57
C GLU A 82 -10.96 -4.13 12.36
N TYR A 83 -10.98 -4.76 11.17
CA TYR A 83 -10.19 -5.95 10.88
C TYR A 83 -9.00 -5.62 9.98
N TRP A 84 -9.21 -5.21 8.72
CA TRP A 84 -8.15 -4.94 7.77
C TRP A 84 -7.52 -3.56 7.94
N GLN A 85 -6.20 -3.52 8.10
CA GLN A 85 -5.46 -2.26 8.24
C GLN A 85 -5.20 -1.59 6.89
N PHE A 86 -4.84 -2.37 5.88
CA PHE A 86 -4.47 -1.88 4.55
C PHE A 86 -5.25 -2.61 3.46
N PRO A 87 -5.74 -1.90 2.42
CA PRO A 87 -6.28 -2.54 1.24
C PRO A 87 -5.16 -3.06 0.35
N VAL A 88 -5.25 -4.31 -0.08
CA VAL A 88 -4.26 -4.93 -0.99
C VAL A 88 -4.96 -5.83 -2.00
N VAL A 89 -4.87 -5.46 -3.28
CA VAL A 89 -5.48 -6.21 -4.40
C VAL A 89 -4.47 -6.93 -5.31
N SER A 90 -3.19 -6.96 -4.98
CA SER A 90 -2.12 -7.64 -5.73
C SER A 90 -1.81 -7.01 -7.10
N MET A 91 -1.90 -5.69 -7.22
CA MET A 91 -1.55 -4.90 -8.41
C MET A 91 -0.30 -4.04 -8.20
N GLY A 92 0.64 -4.53 -7.39
CA GLY A 92 1.84 -3.77 -7.01
C GLY A 92 1.60 -2.68 -5.96
N LEU A 93 0.36 -2.44 -5.55
CA LEU A 93 0.03 -1.37 -4.60
C LEU A 93 0.56 -1.66 -3.20
N GLY A 94 0.51 -2.91 -2.74
CA GLY A 94 1.06 -3.31 -1.44
C GLY A 94 2.54 -2.95 -1.30
N PRO A 95 3.40 -3.32 -2.27
CA PRO A 95 4.81 -2.94 -2.28
C PRO A 95 5.06 -1.44 -2.17
N ILE A 96 4.49 -0.61 -3.05
CA ILE A 96 4.73 0.83 -3.01
C ILE A 96 4.18 1.48 -1.73
N LEU A 97 2.94 1.15 -1.34
CA LEU A 97 2.33 1.68 -0.12
C LEU A 97 3.12 1.27 1.13
N GLY A 98 3.63 0.03 1.19
CA GLY A 98 4.46 -0.45 2.30
C GLY A 98 5.80 0.28 2.42
N ILE A 99 6.44 0.60 1.30
CA ILE A 99 7.67 1.41 1.28
C ILE A 99 7.39 2.80 1.86
N TYR A 100 6.36 3.48 1.36
CA TYR A 100 6.03 4.82 1.84
C TYR A 100 5.45 4.82 3.27
N GLN A 101 4.81 3.74 3.69
CA GLN A 101 4.43 3.57 5.10
C GLN A 101 5.65 3.54 6.03
N ALA A 102 6.71 2.81 5.64
CA ALA A 102 7.97 2.76 6.38
C ALA A 102 8.72 4.11 6.34
N HIS A 103 8.70 4.80 5.20
CA HIS A 103 9.25 6.15 5.03
C HIS A 103 8.54 7.17 5.94
N VAL A 104 7.21 7.21 5.91
CA VAL A 104 6.39 8.11 6.75
C VAL A 104 6.56 7.80 8.24
N MET A 105 6.70 6.52 8.62
CA MET A 105 7.01 6.16 10.01
C MET A 105 8.32 6.82 10.48
N ARG A 106 9.36 6.79 9.66
CA ARG A 106 10.62 7.47 9.95
C ARG A 106 10.45 8.99 9.99
N TYR A 107 9.75 9.57 9.02
CA TYR A 107 9.43 10.99 8.97
C TYR A 107 8.74 11.48 10.26
N LEU A 108 7.68 10.81 10.69
CA LEU A 108 6.95 11.17 11.91
C LEU A 108 7.84 11.07 13.16
N SER A 109 8.67 10.03 13.25
CA SER A 109 9.62 9.86 14.35
C SER A 109 10.73 10.92 14.33
N SER A 110 11.24 11.30 13.16
CA SER A 110 12.27 12.34 13.01
C SER A 110 11.75 13.72 13.43
N ARG A 111 10.46 13.97 13.25
CA ARG A 111 9.77 15.17 13.74
C ARG A 111 9.37 15.10 15.23
N GLY A 112 9.62 13.98 15.90
CA GLY A 112 9.22 13.80 17.29
C GLY A 112 7.71 13.68 17.51
N LEU A 113 6.92 13.40 16.46
CA LEU A 113 5.45 13.30 16.54
C LEU A 113 4.97 11.95 17.03
N VAL A 114 5.74 10.90 16.73
CA VAL A 114 5.53 9.55 17.25
C VAL A 114 6.83 9.02 17.84
N PRO A 115 6.79 8.14 18.86
CA PRO A 115 8.00 7.56 19.42
C PRO A 115 8.78 6.78 18.36
N ARG A 116 10.11 6.92 18.37
CA ARG A 116 10.97 6.02 17.61
C ARG A 116 10.93 4.65 18.28
N ASN A 117 10.55 3.65 17.53
CA ASN A 117 10.46 2.27 18.00
C ASN A 117 10.93 1.30 16.92
N ASP A 118 10.94 0.02 17.19
CA ASP A 118 11.38 -1.04 16.30
C ASP A 118 10.22 -1.72 15.52
N ARG A 119 9.04 -1.07 15.44
CA ARG A 119 7.90 -1.55 14.63
C ARG A 119 8.35 -1.88 13.23
N LYS A 120 7.93 -3.03 12.73
CA LYS A 120 8.23 -3.46 11.36
C LYS A 120 7.04 -3.22 10.45
N VAL A 121 7.36 -2.93 9.19
CA VAL A 121 6.42 -2.95 8.09
C VAL A 121 6.72 -4.18 7.25
N TRP A 122 5.79 -5.14 7.25
CA TRP A 122 5.89 -6.37 6.48
C TRP A 122 5.07 -6.25 5.21
N VAL A 123 5.65 -6.63 4.07
CA VAL A 123 4.97 -6.61 2.77
C VAL A 123 5.05 -7.99 2.14
N PHE A 124 3.89 -8.62 1.97
CA PHE A 124 3.77 -9.91 1.31
C PHE A 124 3.30 -9.73 -0.12
N CYS A 125 4.06 -10.22 -1.08
CA CYS A 125 3.71 -10.18 -2.50
C CYS A 125 4.18 -11.46 -3.22
N GLY A 126 3.66 -11.68 -4.42
CA GLY A 126 4.09 -12.78 -5.29
C GLY A 126 5.21 -12.37 -6.24
N ASP A 127 5.97 -13.35 -6.72
CA ASP A 127 7.00 -13.14 -7.75
C ASP A 127 6.43 -12.58 -9.06
N GLY A 128 5.22 -13.02 -9.46
CA GLY A 128 4.53 -12.48 -10.63
C GLY A 128 4.02 -11.06 -10.42
N GLU A 129 3.74 -10.65 -9.19
CA GLU A 129 3.35 -9.27 -8.84
C GLU A 129 4.52 -8.28 -8.99
N MET A 130 5.75 -8.78 -8.97
CA MET A 130 6.95 -7.97 -9.22
C MET A 130 7.11 -7.55 -10.70
N ASP A 131 6.22 -8.00 -11.59
CA ASP A 131 6.13 -7.45 -12.96
C ASP A 131 5.43 -6.08 -13.00
N GLU A 132 4.62 -5.75 -11.98
CA GLU A 132 3.95 -4.44 -11.89
C GLU A 132 4.98 -3.33 -11.64
N PRO A 133 4.90 -2.20 -12.38
CA PRO A 133 5.82 -1.09 -12.19
C PRO A 133 5.82 -0.55 -10.75
N GLU A 134 4.66 -0.50 -10.10
CA GLU A 134 4.47 -0.03 -8.73
C GLU A 134 5.24 -0.90 -7.72
N SER A 135 5.37 -2.19 -7.98
CA SER A 135 6.13 -3.11 -7.11
C SER A 135 7.61 -2.77 -7.03
N LYS A 136 8.18 -2.21 -8.09
CA LYS A 136 9.60 -1.86 -8.19
C LYS A 136 9.85 -0.35 -8.12
N GLY A 137 8.83 0.46 -8.29
CA GLY A 137 8.95 1.90 -8.49
C GLY A 137 9.62 2.67 -7.36
N ALA A 138 9.59 2.15 -6.14
CA ALA A 138 10.11 2.83 -4.95
C ALA A 138 11.19 2.03 -4.20
N ILE A 139 11.66 0.87 -4.71
CA ILE A 139 12.70 0.08 -4.00
C ILE A 139 14.00 0.88 -3.82
N GLY A 140 14.36 1.73 -4.78
CA GLY A 140 15.51 2.62 -4.70
C GLY A 140 15.39 3.66 -3.59
N LEU A 141 14.18 4.22 -3.35
CA LEU A 141 13.94 5.10 -2.22
C LEU A 141 14.18 4.37 -0.90
N ALA A 142 13.65 3.16 -0.74
CA ALA A 142 13.80 2.40 0.49
C ALA A 142 15.27 2.10 0.81
N GLY A 143 16.08 1.74 -0.19
CA GLY A 143 17.52 1.51 -0.02
C GLY A 143 18.28 2.79 0.31
N ARG A 144 18.04 3.89 -0.44
CA ARG A 144 18.66 5.20 -0.22
C ARG A 144 18.34 5.74 1.18
N GLU A 145 17.09 5.63 1.61
CA GLU A 145 16.63 6.03 2.94
C GLU A 145 17.05 5.02 4.03
N LYS A 146 17.57 3.86 3.68
CA LYS A 146 17.97 2.79 4.62
C LYS A 146 16.83 2.39 5.57
N LEU A 147 15.65 2.10 5.03
CA LEU A 147 14.44 1.79 5.81
C LEU A 147 14.55 0.41 6.49
N GLU A 148 15.35 0.31 7.54
CA GLU A 148 15.63 -0.94 8.29
C GLU A 148 14.43 -1.57 8.98
N ASN A 149 13.32 -0.83 9.06
CA ASN A 149 12.04 -1.30 9.57
C ASN A 149 11.16 -1.97 8.50
N LEU A 150 11.60 -2.02 7.24
CA LEU A 150 10.86 -2.57 6.11
C LEU A 150 11.36 -3.97 5.75
N ILE A 151 10.42 -4.93 5.69
CA ILE A 151 10.70 -6.32 5.34
C ILE A 151 9.73 -6.77 4.24
N PHE A 152 10.27 -7.09 3.06
CA PHE A 152 9.51 -7.74 1.99
C PHE A 152 9.64 -9.26 2.08
N VAL A 153 8.52 -9.96 1.90
CA VAL A 153 8.48 -11.42 1.77
C VAL A 153 7.86 -11.75 0.42
N ILE A 154 8.71 -12.13 -0.53
CA ILE A 154 8.28 -12.47 -1.89
C ILE A 154 8.09 -13.99 -1.98
N ASN A 155 6.85 -14.39 -2.17
CA ASN A 155 6.44 -15.76 -2.39
C ASN A 155 6.76 -16.16 -3.83
N CYS A 156 7.95 -16.76 -4.05
CA CYS A 156 8.43 -17.19 -5.35
C CYS A 156 7.91 -18.59 -5.66
N ASN A 157 6.66 -18.70 -6.09
CA ASN A 157 6.09 -19.97 -6.53
C ASN A 157 6.35 -20.27 -8.01
N LEU A 158 7.02 -19.38 -8.72
CA LEU A 158 7.48 -19.44 -10.11
C LEU A 158 6.39 -19.38 -11.17
N GLN A 159 5.13 -19.19 -10.79
CA GLN A 159 3.99 -19.30 -11.73
C GLN A 159 3.07 -18.10 -11.68
N ARG A 160 2.69 -17.63 -12.88
CA ARG A 160 1.54 -16.75 -13.14
C ARG A 160 0.26 -17.57 -13.33
N LEU A 161 -0.74 -17.01 -13.99
CA LEU A 161 -2.02 -17.69 -14.27
C LEU A 161 -1.86 -18.77 -15.33
N ASP A 162 -1.14 -18.46 -16.41
CA ASP A 162 -1.05 -19.30 -17.61
C ASP A 162 0.23 -20.15 -17.66
N GLY A 163 1.21 -19.88 -16.81
CA GLY A 163 2.49 -20.57 -16.84
C GLY A 163 3.54 -19.94 -15.93
N PRO A 164 4.83 -20.25 -16.15
CA PRO A 164 5.91 -19.73 -15.32
C PRO A 164 6.09 -18.21 -15.46
N VAL A 165 6.58 -17.58 -14.38
CA VAL A 165 6.93 -16.13 -14.39
C VAL A 165 8.10 -15.90 -15.33
N ARG A 166 9.16 -16.72 -15.24
CA ARG A 166 10.37 -16.64 -16.07
C ARG A 166 10.79 -18.03 -16.54
N GLY A 167 9.98 -18.70 -17.38
CA GLY A 167 10.21 -20.09 -17.77
C GLY A 167 11.64 -20.44 -18.20
N ASN A 168 12.25 -19.61 -19.06
CA ASN A 168 13.62 -19.75 -19.55
C ASN A 168 14.65 -18.95 -18.72
N GLY A 169 14.23 -18.31 -17.63
CA GLY A 169 15.05 -17.48 -16.75
C GLY A 169 14.99 -17.96 -15.31
N LYS A 170 15.38 -17.06 -14.41
CA LYS A 170 15.47 -17.32 -12.97
C LYS A 170 14.99 -16.08 -12.21
N ILE A 171 13.72 -16.04 -11.86
CA ILE A 171 13.10 -14.87 -11.22
C ILE A 171 13.77 -14.50 -9.88
N ILE A 172 14.21 -15.49 -9.09
CA ILE A 172 14.86 -15.23 -7.80
C ILE A 172 16.18 -14.49 -7.99
N GLN A 173 16.99 -14.87 -8.99
CA GLN A 173 18.26 -14.20 -9.29
C GLN A 173 18.03 -12.81 -9.92
N GLU A 174 17.02 -12.66 -10.75
CA GLU A 174 16.62 -11.36 -11.30
C GLU A 174 16.23 -10.39 -10.17
N LEU A 175 15.38 -10.83 -9.24
CA LEU A 175 14.96 -10.04 -8.10
C LEU A 175 16.13 -9.77 -7.14
N GLU A 176 16.97 -10.78 -6.86
CA GLU A 176 18.18 -10.57 -6.05
C GLU A 176 19.07 -9.46 -6.61
N GLY A 177 19.33 -9.49 -7.93
CA GLY A 177 20.10 -8.46 -8.61
C GLY A 177 19.49 -7.08 -8.48
N SER A 178 18.17 -6.98 -8.69
CA SER A 178 17.43 -5.71 -8.57
C SER A 178 17.50 -5.13 -7.16
N PHE A 179 17.16 -5.91 -6.13
CA PHE A 179 17.15 -5.43 -4.75
C PHE A 179 18.55 -5.13 -4.22
N ARG A 180 19.57 -5.95 -4.55
CA ARG A 180 20.96 -5.68 -4.15
C ARG A 180 21.50 -4.39 -4.80
N GLY A 181 21.17 -4.17 -6.08
CA GLY A 181 21.54 -2.95 -6.80
C GLY A 181 21.01 -1.68 -6.16
N GLU A 182 19.85 -1.78 -5.50
CA GLU A 182 19.20 -0.68 -4.79
C GLU A 182 19.53 -0.63 -3.28
N GLY A 183 20.52 -1.42 -2.82
CA GLY A 183 21.03 -1.33 -1.45
C GLY A 183 20.23 -2.09 -0.39
N TRP A 184 19.44 -3.08 -0.77
CA TRP A 184 18.70 -3.94 0.15
C TRP A 184 19.54 -5.13 0.65
N ASN A 185 19.25 -5.58 1.86
CA ASN A 185 19.62 -6.90 2.32
C ASN A 185 18.76 -7.95 1.62
N VAL A 186 19.38 -8.96 1.01
CA VAL A 186 18.65 -10.03 0.33
C VAL A 186 18.90 -11.36 1.04
N ILE A 187 17.83 -12.02 1.46
CA ILE A 187 17.83 -13.35 2.06
C ILE A 187 17.10 -14.30 1.12
N LYS A 188 17.80 -15.34 0.63
CA LYS A 188 17.19 -16.37 -0.22
C LYS A 188 16.85 -17.60 0.60
N VAL A 189 15.59 -18.05 0.52
CA VAL A 189 15.07 -19.25 1.18
C VAL A 189 14.65 -20.23 0.10
N VAL A 190 15.64 -20.86 -0.54
CA VAL A 190 15.46 -21.67 -1.75
C VAL A 190 15.25 -23.13 -1.41
N TRP A 191 16.18 -23.73 -0.67
CA TRP A 191 16.20 -25.15 -0.36
C TRP A 191 15.79 -25.42 1.08
N GLY A 192 14.92 -26.39 1.30
CA GLY A 192 14.54 -26.84 2.63
C GLY A 192 15.66 -27.68 3.28
N ARG A 193 15.55 -27.90 4.59
CA ARG A 193 16.56 -28.61 5.40
C ARG A 193 16.92 -30.02 4.93
N PHE A 194 16.01 -30.70 4.22
CA PHE A 194 16.27 -32.04 3.70
C PHE A 194 17.30 -32.05 2.55
N TRP A 195 17.59 -30.90 1.94
CA TRP A 195 18.67 -30.71 1.01
C TRP A 195 20.04 -30.57 1.68
N ASP A 196 20.10 -30.14 2.94
CA ASP A 196 21.35 -29.86 3.64
C ASP A 196 22.30 -31.08 3.68
N PRO A 197 21.83 -32.34 3.97
CA PRO A 197 22.70 -33.51 3.94
C PRO A 197 23.22 -33.85 2.54
N ILE A 198 22.48 -33.52 1.47
CA ILE A 198 22.89 -33.77 0.08
C ILE A 198 23.97 -32.74 -0.30
N MET A 199 23.71 -31.45 0.01
CA MET A 199 24.65 -30.35 -0.22
C MET A 199 25.97 -30.59 0.54
N ALA A 200 25.93 -31.15 1.74
CA ALA A 200 27.12 -31.46 2.52
C ALA A 200 28.00 -32.53 1.87
N LYS A 201 27.47 -33.35 0.94
CA LYS A 201 28.24 -34.33 0.16
C LYS A 201 28.93 -33.71 -1.06
N ASP A 202 28.58 -32.49 -1.44
CA ASP A 202 29.06 -31.81 -2.66
C ASP A 202 30.40 -31.16 -2.45
N SER A 203 31.46 -31.99 -2.30
CA SER A 203 32.81 -31.49 -2.08
C SER A 203 33.47 -30.85 -3.31
N GLU A 204 32.96 -31.14 -4.51
CA GLU A 204 33.48 -30.66 -5.78
C GLU A 204 32.63 -29.52 -6.40
N GLY A 205 31.50 -29.16 -5.78
CA GLY A 205 30.59 -28.11 -6.27
C GLY A 205 29.73 -28.53 -7.47
N LYS A 206 29.70 -29.83 -7.81
CA LYS A 206 28.94 -30.33 -8.97
C LYS A 206 27.44 -30.18 -8.84
N LEU A 207 26.88 -30.41 -7.64
CA LEU A 207 25.48 -30.17 -7.34
C LEU A 207 25.16 -28.70 -7.45
N GLN A 208 26.01 -27.84 -6.93
CA GLN A 208 25.90 -26.38 -7.04
C GLN A 208 25.91 -25.94 -8.51
N ASP A 209 26.84 -26.43 -9.32
CA ASP A 209 26.92 -26.14 -10.77
C ASP A 209 25.61 -26.52 -11.48
N LEU A 210 25.02 -27.67 -11.16
CA LEU A 210 23.71 -28.09 -11.72
C LEU A 210 22.59 -27.16 -11.26
N MET A 211 22.54 -26.78 -9.99
CA MET A 211 21.54 -25.86 -9.47
C MET A 211 21.66 -24.46 -10.11
N ASP A 212 22.89 -24.05 -10.42
CA ASP A 212 23.15 -22.74 -11.00
C ASP A 212 22.74 -22.63 -12.48
N VAL A 213 22.59 -23.73 -13.20
CA VAL A 213 22.12 -23.71 -14.60
C VAL A 213 20.64 -24.00 -14.78
N VAL A 214 19.96 -24.58 -13.77
CA VAL A 214 18.52 -24.90 -13.84
C VAL A 214 17.68 -23.63 -13.96
N VAL A 215 16.77 -23.59 -14.93
CA VAL A 215 15.80 -22.51 -15.11
C VAL A 215 14.48 -22.79 -14.39
N ASP A 216 13.68 -21.76 -14.18
CA ASP A 216 12.43 -21.85 -13.42
C ASP A 216 11.44 -22.88 -13.99
N GLY A 217 11.38 -23.03 -15.32
CA GLY A 217 10.55 -24.03 -15.98
C GLY A 217 10.97 -25.48 -15.66
N GLU A 218 12.28 -25.74 -15.53
CA GLU A 218 12.78 -27.06 -15.09
C GLU A 218 12.46 -27.30 -13.61
N LEU A 219 12.67 -26.29 -12.73
CA LEU A 219 12.32 -26.37 -11.31
C LEU A 219 10.84 -26.67 -11.10
N GLN A 220 9.96 -26.11 -11.94
CA GLN A 220 8.54 -26.43 -11.94
C GLN A 220 8.30 -27.89 -12.36
N ASN A 221 8.93 -28.34 -13.45
CA ASN A 221 8.79 -29.70 -13.94
C ASN A 221 9.24 -30.76 -12.93
N PHE A 222 10.34 -30.53 -12.21
CA PHE A 222 10.83 -31.46 -11.17
C PHE A 222 9.76 -31.69 -10.09
N LYS A 223 9.04 -30.65 -9.72
CA LYS A 223 7.96 -30.80 -8.72
C LYS A 223 6.67 -31.40 -9.33
N ALA A 224 6.27 -30.95 -10.51
CA ALA A 224 5.03 -31.41 -11.16
C ALA A 224 5.09 -32.89 -11.61
N LYS A 225 6.26 -33.34 -12.06
CA LYS A 225 6.45 -34.69 -12.63
C LYS A 225 6.97 -35.73 -11.62
N GLY A 226 7.39 -35.28 -10.43
CA GLY A 226 7.73 -36.16 -9.32
C GLY A 226 9.21 -36.61 -9.23
N GLY A 227 9.48 -37.48 -8.27
CA GLY A 227 10.86 -37.82 -7.88
C GLY A 227 11.62 -38.63 -8.92
N ALA A 228 10.99 -39.60 -9.60
CA ALA A 228 11.61 -40.37 -10.68
C ALA A 228 12.11 -39.45 -11.82
N TYR A 229 11.23 -38.52 -12.24
CA TYR A 229 11.60 -37.53 -13.25
C TYR A 229 12.76 -36.64 -12.78
N THR A 230 12.75 -36.21 -11.51
CA THR A 230 13.81 -35.40 -10.94
C THR A 230 15.14 -36.16 -10.88
N ARG A 231 15.12 -37.42 -10.51
CA ARG A 231 16.31 -38.30 -10.52
C ARG A 231 16.91 -38.36 -11.91
N GLU A 232 16.11 -38.65 -12.92
CA GLU A 232 16.55 -38.83 -14.30
C GLU A 232 17.00 -37.53 -14.96
N ASN A 233 16.26 -36.44 -14.75
CA ASN A 233 16.44 -35.19 -15.51
C ASN A 233 17.23 -34.10 -14.76
N PHE A 234 17.54 -34.32 -13.47
CA PHE A 234 18.40 -33.42 -12.69
C PHE A 234 19.62 -34.16 -12.13
N PHE A 235 19.45 -35.12 -11.22
CA PHE A 235 20.57 -35.77 -10.55
C PHE A 235 21.43 -36.61 -11.52
N ALA A 236 20.83 -37.25 -12.51
CA ALA A 236 21.56 -38.09 -13.50
C ALA A 236 22.32 -37.26 -14.56
N LYS A 237 22.21 -35.93 -14.55
CA LYS A 237 23.05 -35.05 -15.42
C LYS A 237 24.54 -35.15 -15.09
N ASP A 238 24.88 -35.53 -13.85
CA ASP A 238 26.25 -35.78 -13.42
C ASP A 238 26.31 -37.04 -12.55
N PRO A 239 27.19 -38.02 -12.87
CA PRO A 239 27.28 -39.28 -12.12
C PRO A 239 27.64 -39.09 -10.64
N SER A 240 28.43 -38.10 -10.29
CA SER A 240 28.81 -37.82 -8.90
C SER A 240 27.64 -37.27 -8.10
N VAL A 241 26.80 -36.46 -8.74
CA VAL A 241 25.55 -35.91 -8.13
C VAL A 241 24.50 -37.00 -7.97
N LEU A 242 24.37 -37.92 -8.96
CA LEU A 242 23.48 -39.05 -8.84
C LEU A 242 23.88 -39.99 -7.67
N GLU A 243 25.18 -40.18 -7.46
CA GLU A 243 25.71 -40.99 -6.33
C GLU A 243 25.33 -40.39 -4.96
N MET A 244 25.21 -39.05 -4.84
CA MET A 244 24.81 -38.40 -3.59
C MET A 244 23.40 -38.78 -3.12
N VAL A 245 22.55 -39.20 -4.05
CA VAL A 245 21.13 -39.53 -3.79
C VAL A 245 20.81 -41.01 -4.06
N LYS A 246 21.81 -41.89 -4.20
CA LYS A 246 21.62 -43.32 -4.53
C LYS A 246 20.73 -44.07 -3.53
N ASP A 247 20.85 -43.68 -2.24
CA ASP A 247 20.10 -44.33 -1.15
C ASP A 247 18.71 -43.73 -0.92
N LEU A 248 18.33 -42.70 -1.66
CA LEU A 248 17.00 -42.09 -1.59
C LEU A 248 16.06 -42.77 -2.58
N SER A 249 14.86 -43.09 -2.16
CA SER A 249 13.78 -43.49 -3.07
C SER A 249 13.32 -42.29 -3.90
N ASP A 250 12.56 -42.56 -4.98
CA ASP A 250 11.95 -41.47 -5.74
C ASP A 250 10.94 -40.66 -4.92
N ASP A 251 10.30 -41.31 -3.95
CA ASP A 251 9.40 -40.65 -3.00
C ASP A 251 10.16 -39.72 -2.04
N ASP A 252 11.37 -40.13 -1.61
CA ASP A 252 12.23 -39.27 -0.79
C ASP A 252 12.72 -38.05 -1.59
N ILE A 253 13.08 -38.23 -2.85
CA ILE A 253 13.46 -37.11 -3.74
C ILE A 253 12.25 -36.16 -3.93
N TYR A 254 11.04 -36.68 -4.11
CA TYR A 254 9.85 -35.85 -4.19
C TYR A 254 9.58 -35.04 -2.91
N LYS A 255 9.93 -35.61 -1.74
CA LYS A 255 9.80 -34.94 -0.43
C LYS A 255 10.88 -33.92 -0.12
N LEU A 256 11.91 -33.78 -0.96
CA LEU A 256 12.87 -32.69 -0.84
C LEU A 256 12.16 -31.36 -1.01
N ASN A 257 11.95 -30.65 0.09
CA ASN A 257 11.11 -29.46 0.11
C ASN A 257 11.86 -28.23 -0.38
N ARG A 258 11.10 -27.31 -0.97
CA ARG A 258 11.53 -25.93 -1.19
C ARG A 258 11.59 -25.18 0.15
N GLY A 259 12.52 -24.22 0.27
CA GLY A 259 12.81 -23.53 1.52
C GLY A 259 11.63 -22.78 2.11
N GLY A 260 10.77 -22.19 1.27
CA GLY A 260 9.57 -21.48 1.73
C GLY A 260 8.49 -22.37 2.37
N HIS A 261 8.63 -23.71 2.27
CA HIS A 261 7.79 -24.69 2.98
C HIS A 261 8.47 -25.29 4.21
N ASP A 262 9.68 -24.85 4.53
CA ASP A 262 10.43 -25.31 5.70
C ASP A 262 10.34 -24.27 6.82
N PRO A 263 9.56 -24.53 7.90
CA PRO A 263 9.36 -23.54 8.97
C PRO A 263 10.65 -23.14 9.67
N TYR A 264 11.66 -24.02 9.75
CA TYR A 264 12.95 -23.68 10.36
C TYR A 264 13.77 -22.72 9.49
N LYS A 265 13.78 -22.93 8.17
CA LYS A 265 14.46 -22.02 7.23
C LYS A 265 13.76 -20.67 7.18
N VAL A 266 12.42 -20.66 7.18
CA VAL A 266 11.62 -19.43 7.22
C VAL A 266 11.84 -18.68 8.54
N TYR A 267 11.82 -19.38 9.68
CA TYR A 267 12.12 -18.79 10.98
C TYR A 267 13.51 -18.12 11.01
N ALA A 268 14.53 -18.84 10.55
CA ALA A 268 15.91 -18.31 10.49
C ALA A 268 16.01 -17.05 9.61
N ALA A 269 15.31 -17.05 8.45
CA ALA A 269 15.25 -15.89 7.58
C ALA A 269 14.55 -14.67 8.22
N TYR A 270 13.41 -14.89 8.87
CA TYR A 270 12.67 -13.84 9.57
C TYR A 270 13.47 -13.30 10.77
N HIS A 271 14.07 -14.19 11.54
CA HIS A 271 14.95 -13.80 12.65
C HIS A 271 16.11 -12.93 12.16
N LYS A 272 16.74 -13.30 11.05
CA LYS A 272 17.79 -12.49 10.43
C LYS A 272 17.25 -11.13 9.96
N ALA A 273 16.07 -11.10 9.33
CA ALA A 273 15.48 -9.89 8.80
C ALA A 273 15.11 -8.87 9.90
N VAL A 274 14.46 -9.30 10.98
CA VAL A 274 14.06 -8.39 12.07
C VAL A 274 15.25 -7.83 12.85
N ASN A 275 16.40 -8.51 12.83
CA ASN A 275 17.65 -8.09 13.46
C ASN A 275 18.65 -7.45 12.47
N SER A 276 18.24 -7.21 11.22
CA SER A 276 19.09 -6.49 10.25
C SER A 276 18.98 -4.99 10.47
N GLU A 277 20.11 -4.30 10.35
CA GLU A 277 20.25 -2.86 10.54
C GLU A 277 20.77 -2.18 9.27
N GLY A 278 20.48 -0.90 9.13
CA GLY A 278 21.08 -0.02 8.12
C GLY A 278 20.56 -0.20 6.69
N ALA A 279 19.64 -1.14 6.43
CA ALA A 279 19.01 -1.32 5.13
C ALA A 279 17.67 -2.06 5.24
N PRO A 280 16.73 -1.86 4.31
CA PRO A 280 15.56 -2.70 4.19
C PRO A 280 15.94 -4.13 3.81
N THR A 281 15.09 -5.10 4.13
CA THR A 281 15.36 -6.51 3.86
C THR A 281 14.30 -7.13 2.96
N VAL A 282 14.71 -7.88 1.94
CA VAL A 282 13.83 -8.72 1.14
C VAL A 282 14.15 -10.19 1.36
N ILE A 283 13.11 -11.00 1.56
CA ILE A 283 13.19 -12.46 1.66
C ILE A 283 12.58 -13.03 0.39
N LEU A 284 13.39 -13.72 -0.40
CA LEU A 284 12.99 -14.42 -1.61
C LEU A 284 12.76 -15.90 -1.27
N ALA A 285 11.50 -16.29 -1.09
CA ALA A 285 11.14 -17.61 -0.61
C ALA A 285 10.64 -18.50 -1.74
N LEU A 286 11.41 -19.50 -2.14
CA LEU A 286 10.99 -20.50 -3.14
C LEU A 286 9.91 -21.40 -2.55
N THR A 287 8.74 -21.41 -3.18
CA THR A 287 7.58 -22.20 -2.78
C THR A 287 7.01 -22.99 -3.95
N THR A 288 5.94 -23.73 -3.72
CA THR A 288 5.23 -24.50 -4.74
C THR A 288 3.79 -24.06 -4.82
N LYS A 289 3.34 -23.64 -6.00
CA LYS A 289 1.94 -23.32 -6.23
C LYS A 289 1.06 -24.55 -6.03
N GLY A 290 -0.02 -24.42 -5.26
CA GLY A 290 -0.87 -25.55 -4.93
C GLY A 290 -0.24 -26.56 -3.95
N TYR A 291 0.70 -26.13 -3.10
CA TYR A 291 1.35 -27.01 -2.13
C TYR A 291 0.34 -27.80 -1.29
N GLY A 292 0.52 -29.11 -1.21
CA GLY A 292 -0.36 -30.02 -0.48
C GLY A 292 -1.50 -30.61 -1.32
N THR A 293 -1.78 -30.11 -2.52
CA THR A 293 -2.92 -30.59 -3.34
C THR A 293 -2.63 -31.84 -4.18
N GLY A 294 -1.57 -32.57 -3.86
CA GLY A 294 -1.19 -33.83 -4.52
C GLY A 294 -0.80 -33.63 -5.98
N SER A 295 -1.44 -34.37 -6.88
CA SER A 295 -1.13 -34.34 -8.33
C SER A 295 -1.29 -32.96 -9.01
N ARG A 296 -1.75 -31.95 -8.29
CA ARG A 296 -1.91 -30.58 -8.79
C ARG A 296 -0.81 -29.63 -8.36
N GLU A 297 0.12 -30.08 -7.53
CA GLU A 297 1.27 -29.27 -7.13
C GLU A 297 2.10 -28.87 -8.35
N ALA A 298 2.36 -27.55 -8.50
CA ALA A 298 3.13 -26.97 -9.60
C ALA A 298 2.55 -27.15 -11.02
N ASP A 299 1.35 -27.71 -11.18
CA ASP A 299 0.69 -27.86 -12.49
C ASP A 299 0.25 -26.47 -13.02
N ASN A 300 0.43 -26.20 -14.31
CA ASN A 300 0.00 -24.95 -14.96
C ASN A 300 -1.52 -24.74 -14.87
N THR A 301 -2.30 -25.82 -14.83
CA THR A 301 -3.76 -25.76 -14.72
C THR A 301 -4.28 -25.64 -13.30
N THR A 302 -3.41 -25.66 -12.28
CA THR A 302 -3.79 -25.59 -10.85
C THR A 302 -4.72 -24.42 -10.58
N HIS A 303 -4.47 -23.28 -11.19
CA HIS A 303 -5.29 -22.06 -11.04
C HIS A 303 -6.71 -22.23 -11.60
N GLN A 304 -6.89 -23.02 -12.66
CA GLN A 304 -8.16 -23.18 -13.37
C GLN A 304 -9.06 -24.26 -12.75
N VAL A 305 -8.54 -25.04 -11.82
CA VAL A 305 -9.27 -26.14 -11.16
C VAL A 305 -10.35 -25.59 -10.24
N LYS A 306 -11.62 -25.70 -10.68
CA LYS A 306 -12.80 -25.24 -9.91
C LYS A 306 -13.07 -26.09 -8.66
N LYS A 307 -12.85 -27.41 -8.75
CA LYS A 307 -13.02 -28.36 -7.64
C LYS A 307 -11.85 -29.34 -7.63
N LEU A 308 -11.29 -29.60 -6.46
CA LEU A 308 -10.36 -30.71 -6.27
C LEU A 308 -11.12 -32.04 -6.39
N SER A 309 -10.47 -33.05 -6.94
CA SER A 309 -11.00 -34.40 -6.88
C SER A 309 -11.04 -34.91 -5.43
N MET A 310 -11.89 -35.89 -5.15
CA MET A 310 -11.97 -36.47 -3.81
C MET A 310 -10.63 -37.07 -3.37
N ASP A 311 -9.88 -37.67 -4.29
CA ASP A 311 -8.53 -38.21 -4.01
C ASP A 311 -7.54 -37.09 -3.60
N ASN A 312 -7.58 -35.93 -4.26
CA ASN A 312 -6.75 -34.80 -3.88
C ASN A 312 -7.15 -34.23 -2.51
N ILE A 313 -8.44 -34.19 -2.19
CA ILE A 313 -8.95 -33.75 -0.87
C ILE A 313 -8.48 -34.73 0.22
N LYS A 314 -8.59 -36.03 0.00
CA LYS A 314 -8.09 -37.06 0.93
C LYS A 314 -6.58 -36.94 1.11
N SER A 315 -5.83 -36.82 0.02
CA SER A 315 -4.37 -36.64 0.06
C SER A 315 -3.98 -35.36 0.86
N PHE A 316 -4.73 -34.27 0.69
CA PHE A 316 -4.52 -33.05 1.46
C PHE A 316 -4.78 -33.26 2.96
N ARG A 317 -5.93 -33.87 3.30
CA ARG A 317 -6.29 -34.23 4.67
C ARG A 317 -5.20 -35.06 5.33
N ASP A 318 -4.78 -36.14 4.66
CA ASP A 318 -3.80 -37.08 5.20
C ASP A 318 -2.40 -36.44 5.35
N LYS A 319 -1.98 -35.64 4.37
CA LYS A 319 -0.70 -34.92 4.42
C LYS A 319 -0.61 -33.97 5.63
N PHE A 320 -1.71 -33.32 5.97
CA PHE A 320 -1.77 -32.35 7.06
C PHE A 320 -2.42 -32.88 8.34
N ASN A 321 -2.70 -34.19 8.40
CA ASN A 321 -3.32 -34.86 9.55
C ASN A 321 -4.62 -34.16 10.02
N ILE A 322 -5.45 -33.70 9.07
CA ILE A 322 -6.72 -33.05 9.39
C ILE A 322 -7.71 -34.10 9.92
N PRO A 323 -8.29 -33.95 11.14
CA PRO A 323 -9.09 -34.96 11.80
C PRO A 323 -10.53 -35.04 11.25
N VAL A 324 -10.67 -35.35 9.94
CA VAL A 324 -11.95 -35.50 9.27
C VAL A 324 -12.05 -36.96 8.76
N PRO A 325 -13.02 -37.75 9.26
CA PRO A 325 -13.20 -39.13 8.80
C PRO A 325 -13.70 -39.19 7.35
N ASP A 326 -13.47 -40.32 6.68
CA ASP A 326 -13.89 -40.55 5.28
C ASP A 326 -15.40 -40.33 5.06
N SER A 327 -16.23 -40.64 6.06
CA SER A 327 -17.69 -40.44 6.02
C SER A 327 -18.14 -38.98 5.98
N GLU A 328 -17.29 -38.06 6.45
CA GLU A 328 -17.63 -36.63 6.57
C GLU A 328 -16.88 -35.76 5.53
N ILE A 329 -15.86 -36.31 4.86
CA ILE A 329 -14.95 -35.55 4.01
C ILE A 329 -15.65 -34.85 2.82
N GLU A 330 -16.74 -35.48 2.30
CA GLU A 330 -17.53 -34.88 1.21
C GLU A 330 -18.25 -33.60 1.61
N LYS A 331 -18.58 -33.46 2.90
CA LYS A 331 -19.23 -32.24 3.45
C LYS A 331 -18.28 -31.07 3.58
N LEU A 332 -16.96 -31.33 3.54
CA LEU A 332 -15.91 -30.32 3.77
C LEU A 332 -16.17 -29.48 5.05
N PRO A 333 -16.33 -30.15 6.22
CA PRO A 333 -16.67 -29.45 7.44
C PRO A 333 -15.57 -28.46 7.83
N TYR A 334 -15.94 -27.38 8.52
CA TYR A 334 -14.98 -26.54 9.21
C TYR A 334 -14.35 -27.34 10.36
N VAL A 335 -13.04 -27.24 10.51
CA VAL A 335 -12.30 -27.98 11.54
C VAL A 335 -11.63 -26.97 12.46
N ARG A 336 -12.05 -26.95 13.72
CA ARG A 336 -11.38 -26.21 14.78
C ARG A 336 -11.20 -27.17 15.97
N PRO A 337 -9.96 -27.38 16.43
CA PRO A 337 -9.72 -28.16 17.62
C PRO A 337 -10.46 -27.60 18.84
N PRO A 338 -10.79 -28.42 19.86
CA PRO A 338 -11.38 -27.95 21.11
C PRO A 338 -10.57 -26.84 21.79
N GLU A 339 -11.24 -25.95 22.51
CA GLU A 339 -10.60 -24.80 23.20
C GLU A 339 -9.49 -25.21 24.17
N ASP A 340 -9.60 -26.35 24.81
CA ASP A 340 -8.65 -26.94 25.75
C ASP A 340 -7.57 -27.80 25.09
N SER A 341 -7.60 -27.94 23.75
CA SER A 341 -6.58 -28.69 23.01
C SER A 341 -5.21 -28.00 23.09
N PRO A 342 -4.10 -28.77 23.09
CA PRO A 342 -2.75 -28.22 23.13
C PRO A 342 -2.48 -27.23 21.99
N GLU A 343 -3.03 -27.47 20.81
CA GLU A 343 -2.88 -26.63 19.62
C GLU A 343 -3.49 -25.24 19.82
N ILE A 344 -4.75 -25.20 20.29
CA ILE A 344 -5.45 -23.92 20.53
C ILE A 344 -4.81 -23.16 21.71
N GLN A 345 -4.44 -23.86 22.78
CA GLN A 345 -3.75 -23.26 23.91
C GLN A 345 -2.39 -22.66 23.51
N TYR A 346 -1.61 -23.40 22.70
CA TYR A 346 -0.34 -22.90 22.16
C TYR A 346 -0.56 -21.63 21.32
N LEU A 347 -1.52 -21.67 20.39
CA LEU A 347 -1.84 -20.58 19.49
C LEU A 347 -2.25 -19.30 20.25
N LYS A 348 -3.16 -19.41 21.22
CA LYS A 348 -3.61 -18.29 22.04
C LYS A 348 -2.46 -17.70 22.89
N LYS A 349 -1.73 -18.56 23.62
CA LYS A 349 -0.58 -18.14 24.42
C LYS A 349 0.47 -17.40 23.58
N THR A 350 0.75 -17.89 22.38
CA THR A 350 1.71 -17.28 21.46
C THR A 350 1.23 -15.90 21.01
N ARG A 351 -0.05 -15.77 20.66
CA ARG A 351 -0.60 -14.48 20.26
C ARG A 351 -0.65 -13.47 21.40
N GLU A 352 -0.99 -13.90 22.59
CA GLU A 352 -0.94 -13.05 23.81
C GLU A 352 0.48 -12.55 24.06
N ALA A 353 1.49 -13.42 23.96
CA ALA A 353 2.89 -13.05 24.14
C ALA A 353 3.38 -12.05 23.07
N LEU A 354 2.84 -12.11 21.86
CA LEU A 354 3.13 -11.19 20.76
C LEU A 354 2.24 -9.94 20.72
N GLY A 355 1.38 -9.72 21.72
CA GLY A 355 0.55 -8.51 21.83
C GLY A 355 -0.87 -8.63 21.31
N GLY A 356 -1.38 -9.85 21.15
CA GLY A 356 -2.78 -10.11 20.82
C GLY A 356 -3.05 -10.46 19.38
N PHE A 357 -4.33 -10.57 19.04
CA PHE A 357 -4.78 -10.98 17.71
C PHE A 357 -4.56 -9.91 16.65
N ILE A 358 -4.26 -10.35 15.44
CA ILE A 358 -4.13 -9.57 14.22
C ILE A 358 -4.72 -10.35 13.04
N PRO A 359 -5.26 -9.71 12.00
CA PRO A 359 -5.35 -8.25 11.79
C PRO A 359 -6.27 -7.55 12.78
N ARG A 360 -5.98 -6.31 13.07
CA ARG A 360 -6.83 -5.41 13.83
C ARG A 360 -6.59 -3.97 13.35
N ARG A 361 -7.64 -3.14 13.33
CA ARG A 361 -7.53 -1.76 12.87
C ARG A 361 -8.26 -0.82 13.83
N ARG A 362 -7.67 0.35 14.07
CA ARG A 362 -8.34 1.48 14.72
C ARG A 362 -9.15 2.25 13.68
N THR A 363 -10.40 2.59 14.01
CA THR A 363 -11.33 3.27 13.09
C THR A 363 -11.41 4.78 13.30
N SER A 364 -10.99 5.28 14.46
CA SER A 364 -11.04 6.70 14.84
C SER A 364 -9.85 7.08 15.70
N SER A 365 -9.69 8.37 15.95
CA SER A 365 -8.74 8.96 16.89
C SER A 365 -9.44 10.08 17.66
N ASP A 366 -8.75 10.75 18.57
CA ASP A 366 -9.29 11.94 19.22
C ASP A 366 -9.55 13.03 18.18
N PRO A 367 -10.72 13.72 18.22
CA PRO A 367 -11.03 14.84 17.34
C PRO A 367 -9.99 15.96 17.45
N LEU A 368 -9.68 16.59 16.31
CA LEU A 368 -8.82 17.76 16.30
C LEU A 368 -9.61 19.03 16.61
N SER A 369 -8.90 20.09 16.98
CA SER A 369 -9.43 21.46 17.09
C SER A 369 -8.54 22.41 16.31
N ILE A 370 -9.11 23.53 15.84
CA ILE A 370 -8.41 24.66 15.24
C ILE A 370 -8.50 25.81 16.22
N ALA A 371 -7.37 26.46 16.52
CA ALA A 371 -7.34 27.53 17.52
C ALA A 371 -8.14 28.78 17.09
N SER A 372 -8.23 29.05 15.79
CA SER A 372 -9.02 30.19 15.27
C SER A 372 -9.33 30.05 13.78
N ASP A 373 -10.30 30.82 13.31
CA ASP A 373 -10.67 30.91 11.88
C ASP A 373 -9.74 31.80 11.04
N LYS A 374 -8.72 32.43 11.66
CA LYS A 374 -7.76 33.33 10.97
C LYS A 374 -7.20 32.84 9.65
N PRO A 375 -6.87 31.54 9.47
CA PRO A 375 -6.36 31.02 8.19
C PRO A 375 -7.33 31.23 7.03
N PHE A 376 -8.62 31.39 7.30
CA PHE A 376 -9.68 31.47 6.32
C PHE A 376 -10.24 32.89 6.15
N GLU A 377 -10.37 33.68 7.23
CA GLU A 377 -11.09 34.95 7.28
C GLU A 377 -10.72 35.93 6.15
N LYS A 378 -9.42 36.13 5.92
CA LYS A 378 -8.92 37.05 4.88
C LYS A 378 -9.29 36.65 3.45
N LEU A 379 -9.61 35.40 3.22
CA LEU A 379 -9.98 34.89 1.91
C LEU A 379 -11.48 34.99 1.65
N LEU A 380 -12.28 35.24 2.70
CA LEU A 380 -13.71 35.51 2.60
C LEU A 380 -13.99 36.95 2.18
N GLU A 381 -13.02 37.86 2.40
CA GLU A 381 -13.10 39.27 2.03
C GLU A 381 -12.71 39.47 0.55
N SER A 382 -13.12 40.61 -0.02
CA SER A 382 -12.65 41.03 -1.34
C SER A 382 -11.13 41.24 -1.35
N SER A 383 -10.48 40.80 -2.42
CA SER A 383 -9.05 41.06 -2.65
C SER A 383 -8.76 42.51 -3.04
N GLY A 384 -9.79 43.37 -3.27
CA GLY A 384 -9.67 44.69 -3.84
C GLY A 384 -8.94 44.61 -5.20
N ASP A 385 -7.97 45.50 -5.43
CA ASP A 385 -7.16 45.50 -6.65
C ASP A 385 -6.06 44.45 -6.68
N ARG A 386 -5.86 43.73 -5.56
CA ARG A 386 -4.82 42.71 -5.48
C ARG A 386 -5.24 41.44 -6.22
N LYS A 387 -4.47 41.07 -7.24
CA LYS A 387 -4.66 39.84 -7.99
C LYS A 387 -3.93 38.68 -7.31
N ILE A 388 -4.63 37.60 -7.07
CA ILE A 388 -4.08 36.32 -6.57
C ILE A 388 -4.69 35.17 -7.35
N SER A 389 -4.07 34.02 -7.29
CA SER A 389 -4.62 32.77 -7.84
C SER A 389 -5.30 31.93 -6.74
N THR A 390 -6.18 31.01 -7.11
CA THR A 390 -6.74 30.06 -6.13
C THR A 390 -5.66 29.08 -5.63
N THR A 391 -4.63 28.78 -6.41
CA THR A 391 -3.43 28.06 -5.93
C THR A 391 -2.76 28.83 -4.78
N MET A 392 -2.56 30.17 -4.92
CA MET A 392 -2.03 30.99 -3.84
C MET A 392 -2.97 31.09 -2.62
N ALA A 393 -4.28 30.95 -2.82
CA ALA A 393 -5.22 30.87 -1.70
C ALA A 393 -4.98 29.60 -0.86
N ILE A 394 -4.83 28.44 -1.49
CA ILE A 394 -4.46 27.17 -0.81
C ILE A 394 -3.11 27.31 -0.09
N VAL A 395 -2.08 27.84 -0.75
CA VAL A 395 -0.75 28.00 -0.15
C VAL A 395 -0.79 28.89 1.09
N ARG A 396 -1.61 29.94 1.08
CA ARG A 396 -1.83 30.80 2.26
C ARG A 396 -2.53 30.07 3.39
N ILE A 397 -3.59 29.31 3.09
CA ILE A 397 -4.27 28.49 4.09
C ILE A 397 -3.28 27.53 4.73
N ILE A 398 -2.51 26.77 3.95
CA ILE A 398 -1.49 25.85 4.46
C ILE A 398 -0.47 26.59 5.33
N THR A 399 0.05 27.75 4.86
CA THR A 399 1.04 28.55 5.58
C THR A 399 0.52 29.06 6.92
N ASP A 400 -0.74 29.45 7.00
CA ASP A 400 -1.34 29.95 8.23
C ASP A 400 -1.79 28.80 9.15
N LEU A 401 -2.25 27.69 8.62
CA LEU A 401 -2.51 26.45 9.40
C LEU A 401 -1.22 25.90 10.03
N LEU A 402 -0.08 25.96 9.35
CA LEU A 402 1.22 25.55 9.92
C LEU A 402 1.61 26.35 11.18
N LYS A 403 1.07 27.56 11.37
CA LYS A 403 1.29 28.41 12.53
C LYS A 403 0.26 28.21 13.64
N ASP A 404 -0.81 27.47 13.37
CA ASP A 404 -1.86 27.20 14.36
C ASP A 404 -1.31 26.32 15.49
N PRO A 405 -1.45 26.72 16.77
CA PRO A 405 -0.86 26.00 17.90
C PRO A 405 -1.44 24.60 18.12
N GLU A 406 -2.67 24.34 17.70
CA GLU A 406 -3.37 23.06 17.89
C GLU A 406 -3.09 22.08 16.73
N ILE A 407 -3.34 22.52 15.50
CA ILE A 407 -3.27 21.67 14.32
C ILE A 407 -1.94 21.76 13.57
N GLY A 408 -1.16 22.85 13.74
CA GLY A 408 -0.02 23.18 12.87
C GLY A 408 1.03 22.07 12.74
N LYS A 409 1.34 21.35 13.83
CA LYS A 409 2.30 20.22 13.80
C LYS A 409 1.82 19.04 12.95
N ARG A 410 0.52 18.99 12.62
CA ARG A 410 -0.13 17.90 11.86
C ARG A 410 -0.24 18.22 10.37
N ILE A 411 -0.10 19.49 9.99
CA ILE A 411 -0.16 19.94 8.59
C ILE A 411 1.09 19.47 7.85
N VAL A 412 0.90 18.80 6.71
CA VAL A 412 2.01 18.32 5.89
C VAL A 412 1.76 18.69 4.43
N PRO A 413 2.49 19.67 3.89
CA PRO A 413 2.54 19.90 2.45
C PRO A 413 3.35 18.80 1.75
N ILE A 414 2.82 18.26 0.66
CA ILE A 414 3.47 17.23 -0.16
C ILE A 414 3.47 17.69 -1.60
N VAL A 415 4.59 17.57 -2.28
CA VAL A 415 4.73 17.85 -3.71
C VAL A 415 5.63 16.80 -4.37
N PRO A 416 5.48 16.52 -5.67
CA PRO A 416 6.47 15.73 -6.40
C PRO A 416 7.79 16.52 -6.57
N ASP A 417 7.75 17.70 -7.24
CA ASP A 417 8.92 18.55 -7.54
C ASP A 417 8.54 20.02 -7.85
N GLU A 418 7.27 20.39 -7.74
CA GLU A 418 6.76 21.65 -8.31
C GLU A 418 6.49 22.73 -7.25
N ALA A 419 7.14 22.69 -6.10
CA ALA A 419 6.88 23.63 -5.01
C ALA A 419 7.02 25.11 -5.43
N ARG A 420 8.03 25.43 -6.25
CA ARG A 420 8.23 26.81 -6.76
C ARG A 420 7.14 27.20 -7.75
N THR A 421 6.69 26.29 -8.60
CA THR A 421 5.60 26.53 -9.55
C THR A 421 4.29 26.84 -8.85
N PHE A 422 4.05 26.22 -7.69
CA PHE A 422 2.85 26.45 -6.88
C PHE A 422 3.00 27.64 -5.90
N GLY A 423 4.14 28.34 -5.90
CA GLY A 423 4.40 29.47 -5.01
C GLY A 423 4.64 29.08 -3.54
N MET A 424 5.17 27.87 -3.31
CA MET A 424 5.42 27.30 -1.99
C MET A 424 6.87 27.47 -1.51
N GLU A 425 7.74 28.11 -2.28
CA GLU A 425 9.17 28.25 -1.98
C GLU A 425 9.45 28.92 -0.63
N ALA A 426 8.54 29.74 -0.13
CA ALA A 426 8.66 30.33 1.20
C ALA A 426 8.66 29.27 2.32
N LEU A 427 8.04 28.12 2.10
CA LEU A 427 7.98 27.01 3.05
C LEU A 427 9.34 26.32 3.19
N PHE A 428 10.20 26.34 2.18
CA PHE A 428 11.56 25.77 2.27
C PHE A 428 12.32 26.31 3.48
N ARG A 429 12.23 27.63 3.69
CA ARG A 429 12.89 28.27 4.80
C ARG A 429 12.09 28.20 6.11
N GLN A 430 10.77 28.28 6.03
CA GLN A 430 9.90 28.36 7.22
C GLN A 430 9.85 27.02 7.97
N VAL A 431 9.68 25.93 7.25
CA VAL A 431 9.43 24.61 7.84
C VAL A 431 10.40 23.53 7.35
N GLY A 432 11.18 23.80 6.30
CA GLY A 432 12.16 22.89 5.72
C GLY A 432 11.55 21.72 4.94
N ILE A 433 12.35 21.20 4.02
CA ILE A 433 12.06 19.96 3.29
C ILE A 433 12.62 18.80 4.12
N TYR A 434 11.87 17.75 4.28
CA TYR A 434 12.33 16.57 4.99
C TYR A 434 13.44 15.83 4.22
N SER A 435 14.52 15.56 4.91
CA SER A 435 15.59 14.68 4.42
C SER A 435 16.15 13.88 5.59
N SER A 436 16.05 12.55 5.55
CA SER A 436 16.54 11.68 6.61
C SER A 436 18.04 11.85 6.89
N ALA A 437 18.80 12.25 5.86
CA ALA A 437 20.23 12.54 5.93
C ALA A 437 20.54 13.97 6.44
N GLY A 438 19.55 14.87 6.45
CA GLY A 438 19.76 16.31 6.58
C GLY A 438 20.48 16.90 5.37
N GLN A 439 20.82 18.17 5.42
CA GLN A 439 21.53 18.87 4.34
C GLN A 439 23.04 18.74 4.52
N LYS A 440 23.73 18.08 3.58
CA LYS A 440 25.18 17.81 3.63
C LYS A 440 26.00 18.68 2.69
N TYR A 441 25.35 19.65 2.05
CA TYR A 441 25.93 20.56 1.07
C TYR A 441 25.40 21.98 1.30
N GLU A 442 26.09 22.98 0.79
CA GLU A 442 25.59 24.34 0.70
C GLU A 442 24.77 24.46 -0.59
N PRO A 443 23.49 24.84 -0.53
CA PRO A 443 22.68 25.02 -1.73
C PRO A 443 23.21 26.12 -2.64
N GLU A 444 23.07 25.97 -3.95
CA GLU A 444 23.50 26.98 -4.93
C GLU A 444 22.81 28.33 -4.71
N ASP A 445 21.59 28.30 -4.19
CA ASP A 445 20.77 29.47 -3.92
C ASP A 445 20.82 29.95 -2.44
N ALA A 446 21.84 29.57 -1.68
CA ALA A 446 21.96 29.87 -0.24
C ALA A 446 22.00 31.39 0.07
N ASP A 447 22.38 32.21 -0.90
CA ASP A 447 22.36 33.66 -0.83
C ASP A 447 20.99 34.31 -1.05
N LYS A 448 20.00 33.51 -1.52
CA LYS A 448 18.64 34.00 -1.78
C LYS A 448 17.77 33.94 -0.53
N VAL A 449 16.71 34.76 -0.49
CA VAL A 449 15.78 34.81 0.64
C VAL A 449 15.00 33.51 0.81
N MET A 450 14.67 32.82 -0.28
CA MET A 450 13.89 31.59 -0.34
C MET A 450 14.73 30.47 -0.94
N TRP A 451 15.82 30.11 -0.21
CA TRP A 451 16.74 29.08 -0.65
C TRP A 451 16.23 27.66 -0.32
N TYR A 452 16.72 26.68 -1.05
CA TYR A 452 16.38 25.27 -0.90
C TYR A 452 16.98 24.71 0.40
N LYS A 453 16.13 24.39 1.38
CA LYS A 453 16.56 23.96 2.71
C LYS A 453 16.01 22.61 3.08
N GLU A 454 16.91 21.64 3.24
CA GLU A 454 16.61 20.32 3.77
C GLU A 454 16.96 20.22 5.25
N SER A 455 16.15 19.45 6.02
CA SER A 455 16.46 19.11 7.41
C SER A 455 15.84 17.79 7.82
N LYS A 456 16.40 17.17 8.87
CA LYS A 456 15.89 15.89 9.40
C LYS A 456 14.50 16.00 10.03
N ASP A 457 14.14 17.18 10.47
CA ASP A 457 12.86 17.55 11.08
C ASP A 457 11.99 18.39 10.13
N GLY A 458 12.38 18.48 8.86
CA GLY A 458 11.63 19.20 7.83
C GLY A 458 10.17 18.71 7.78
N VAL A 459 9.27 19.67 7.51
CA VAL A 459 7.83 19.39 7.51
C VAL A 459 7.31 19.04 6.14
N MET A 460 7.86 19.68 5.10
CA MET A 460 7.44 19.48 3.72
C MET A 460 8.03 18.18 3.17
N LEU A 461 7.21 17.39 2.49
CA LEU A 461 7.66 16.22 1.72
C LEU A 461 7.77 16.61 0.24
N GLU A 462 8.97 16.53 -0.30
CA GLU A 462 9.28 16.69 -1.71
C GLU A 462 9.84 15.37 -2.23
N GLU A 463 8.95 14.58 -2.87
CA GLU A 463 9.18 13.15 -3.10
C GLU A 463 9.95 12.86 -4.41
N GLY A 464 10.19 13.90 -5.22
CA GLY A 464 10.73 13.78 -6.58
C GLY A 464 9.63 13.58 -7.62
N ILE A 465 9.99 13.53 -8.90
CA ILE A 465 9.06 13.43 -10.04
C ILE A 465 8.41 12.03 -10.04
N THR A 466 7.55 11.79 -9.06
CA THR A 466 6.81 10.54 -8.88
C THR A 466 5.45 10.79 -8.23
N GLU A 467 4.40 10.88 -9.03
CA GLU A 467 3.04 11.06 -8.52
C GLU A 467 2.60 9.87 -7.69
N ALA A 468 2.96 8.64 -8.10
CA ALA A 468 2.63 7.43 -7.36
C ALA A 468 3.32 7.39 -5.99
N GLY A 469 4.57 7.84 -5.90
CA GLY A 469 5.30 7.95 -4.65
C GLY A 469 4.72 9.00 -3.72
N ALA A 470 4.54 10.23 -4.20
CA ALA A 470 3.96 11.32 -3.43
C ALA A 470 2.54 11.00 -2.95
N PHE A 471 1.72 10.33 -3.80
CA PHE A 471 0.40 9.86 -3.41
C PHE A 471 0.46 8.78 -2.33
N SER A 472 1.43 7.87 -2.41
CA SER A 472 1.62 6.83 -1.39
C SER A 472 2.06 7.41 -0.03
N ALA A 473 2.91 8.45 -0.03
CA ALA A 473 3.27 9.23 1.16
C ALA A 473 2.04 9.93 1.74
N TRP A 474 1.22 10.56 0.88
CA TRP A 474 -0.05 11.16 1.28
C TRP A 474 -0.97 10.12 1.91
N THR A 475 -1.14 8.94 1.31
CA THR A 475 -2.00 7.86 1.85
C THR A 475 -1.53 7.40 3.23
N ALA A 476 -0.22 7.23 3.43
CA ALA A 476 0.35 6.84 4.72
C ALA A 476 0.09 7.88 5.82
N LEU A 477 0.15 9.18 5.49
CA LEU A 477 -0.21 10.28 6.39
C LEU A 477 -1.72 10.39 6.58
N ALA A 478 -2.50 10.25 5.52
CA ALA A 478 -3.96 10.34 5.54
C ALA A 478 -4.62 9.20 6.36
N THR A 479 -3.90 8.10 6.60
CA THR A 479 -4.31 6.99 7.46
C THR A 479 -3.60 6.97 8.82
N ALA A 480 -2.83 8.00 9.15
CA ALA A 480 -2.05 8.06 10.38
C ALA A 480 -2.91 8.01 11.67
N TYR A 481 -4.16 8.48 11.61
CA TYR A 481 -5.12 8.34 12.70
C TYR A 481 -5.36 6.88 13.09
N SER A 482 -5.40 5.99 12.11
CA SER A 482 -5.56 4.56 12.27
C SER A 482 -4.25 3.87 12.69
N ASN A 483 -3.14 4.22 12.02
CA ASN A 483 -1.85 3.54 12.14
C ASN A 483 -1.06 3.95 13.39
N TYR A 484 -1.26 5.18 13.89
CA TYR A 484 -0.45 5.76 14.98
C TYR A 484 -1.28 6.36 16.11
N ASP A 485 -2.62 6.37 16.03
CA ASP A 485 -3.47 7.16 16.93
C ASP A 485 -3.10 8.65 16.94
N PHE A 486 -2.60 9.11 15.82
CA PHE A 486 -2.10 10.48 15.66
C PHE A 486 -2.50 11.00 14.27
N PRO A 487 -3.67 11.66 14.14
CA PRO A 487 -4.16 12.12 12.86
C PRO A 487 -3.23 13.21 12.28
N MET A 488 -2.89 13.06 11.00
CA MET A 488 -2.16 14.04 10.21
C MET A 488 -3.11 14.65 9.17
N VAL A 489 -2.81 15.87 8.74
CA VAL A 489 -3.61 16.63 7.76
C VAL A 489 -2.72 16.90 6.53
N PRO A 490 -2.59 15.92 5.63
CA PRO A 490 -1.77 16.07 4.44
C PRO A 490 -2.48 16.86 3.34
N PHE A 491 -1.73 17.75 2.70
CA PHE A 491 -2.08 18.47 1.49
C PHE A 491 -1.12 18.06 0.39
N TYR A 492 -1.59 17.28 -0.58
CA TYR A 492 -0.78 16.88 -1.72
C TYR A 492 -1.14 17.74 -2.93
N LEU A 493 -0.18 18.56 -3.38
CA LEU A 493 -0.31 19.43 -4.53
C LEU A 493 0.39 18.81 -5.74
N PHE A 494 -0.30 18.74 -6.87
CA PHE A 494 0.20 18.16 -8.11
C PHE A 494 -0.48 18.81 -9.31
N TYR A 495 0.07 18.65 -10.51
CA TYR A 495 -0.62 19.06 -11.73
C TYR A 495 -1.89 18.24 -11.91
N SER A 496 -3.05 18.90 -11.99
CA SER A 496 -4.36 18.24 -12.08
C SER A 496 -4.44 17.24 -13.24
N MET A 497 -3.78 17.56 -14.38
CA MET A 497 -3.72 16.69 -15.54
C MET A 497 -3.03 15.35 -15.24
N PHE A 498 -2.01 15.33 -14.39
CA PHE A 498 -1.21 14.12 -14.13
C PHE A 498 -1.67 13.33 -12.92
N GLY A 499 -2.52 13.87 -12.05
CA GLY A 499 -2.97 13.22 -10.84
C GLY A 499 -3.76 11.93 -11.09
N PHE A 500 -5.06 12.03 -11.14
CA PHE A 500 -5.94 10.84 -11.20
C PHE A 500 -5.68 9.92 -12.40
N GLN A 501 -5.27 10.44 -13.55
CA GLN A 501 -4.96 9.56 -14.69
C GLN A 501 -3.70 8.70 -14.49
N ARG A 502 -2.81 9.07 -13.56
CA ARG A 502 -1.59 8.30 -13.24
C ARG A 502 -1.71 7.46 -11.98
N VAL A 503 -2.57 7.87 -11.03
CA VAL A 503 -2.64 7.24 -9.69
C VAL A 503 -4.06 6.85 -9.30
N HIS A 504 -4.92 6.60 -10.27
CA HIS A 504 -6.35 6.36 -10.02
C HIS A 504 -6.60 5.13 -9.14
N ASP A 505 -5.91 4.01 -9.37
CA ASP A 505 -6.02 2.81 -8.54
C ASP A 505 -5.44 2.98 -7.13
N LEU A 506 -4.37 3.77 -6.96
CA LEU A 506 -3.91 4.22 -5.63
C LEU A 506 -4.98 5.08 -4.94
N SER A 507 -5.69 5.91 -5.70
CA SER A 507 -6.77 6.74 -5.16
C SER A 507 -7.98 5.90 -4.71
N TRP A 508 -8.31 4.83 -5.44
CA TRP A 508 -9.28 3.83 -5.00
C TRP A 508 -8.83 3.14 -3.72
N ALA A 509 -7.57 2.70 -3.66
CA ALA A 509 -7.01 2.08 -2.46
C ALA A 509 -7.03 3.03 -1.26
N ALA A 510 -6.79 4.33 -1.47
CA ALA A 510 -6.91 5.34 -0.42
C ALA A 510 -8.36 5.50 0.06
N GLY A 511 -9.33 5.45 -0.85
CA GLY A 511 -10.76 5.41 -0.51
C GLY A 511 -11.11 4.19 0.35
N ASP A 512 -10.69 3.00 -0.06
CA ASP A 512 -10.87 1.75 0.68
C ASP A 512 -10.19 1.78 2.06
N ALA A 513 -9.03 2.45 2.17
CA ALA A 513 -8.31 2.66 3.41
C ALA A 513 -8.96 3.69 4.36
N GLN A 514 -10.02 4.38 3.91
CA GLN A 514 -10.65 5.48 4.63
C GLN A 514 -9.66 6.62 4.93
N ALA A 515 -8.87 6.99 3.93
CA ALA A 515 -7.90 8.08 4.02
C ALA A 515 -8.59 9.42 4.27
N LYS A 516 -7.93 10.32 5.02
CA LYS A 516 -8.41 11.67 5.35
C LYS A 516 -7.34 12.70 4.95
N GLY A 517 -7.68 13.64 4.07
CA GLY A 517 -6.72 14.65 3.61
C GLY A 517 -7.18 15.36 2.35
N PHE A 518 -6.33 16.21 1.83
CA PHE A 518 -6.60 17.06 0.68
C PHE A 518 -5.67 16.71 -0.48
N LEU A 519 -6.27 16.53 -1.65
CA LEU A 519 -5.61 16.42 -2.94
C LEU A 519 -5.89 17.73 -3.70
N ILE A 520 -4.85 18.42 -4.10
CA ILE A 520 -4.96 19.71 -4.77
C ILE A 520 -4.44 19.59 -6.20
N GLY A 521 -5.37 19.57 -7.16
CA GLY A 521 -5.06 19.62 -8.58
C GLY A 521 -4.71 21.05 -8.99
N ALA A 522 -3.45 21.44 -8.79
CA ALA A 522 -2.98 22.76 -9.14
C ALA A 522 -2.77 22.91 -10.65
N THR A 523 -2.81 24.15 -11.16
CA THR A 523 -2.77 24.45 -12.59
C THR A 523 -3.93 23.82 -13.38
N SER A 524 -5.13 23.81 -12.84
CA SER A 524 -6.29 23.30 -13.57
C SER A 524 -6.81 24.34 -14.58
N GLY A 525 -7.58 23.84 -15.54
CA GLY A 525 -8.23 24.67 -16.58
C GLY A 525 -7.62 24.47 -17.97
N ARG A 526 -8.40 24.81 -18.99
CA ARG A 526 -7.97 24.72 -20.40
C ARG A 526 -7.58 26.06 -20.97
N THR A 527 -8.36 27.09 -20.68
CA THR A 527 -8.23 28.43 -21.26
C THR A 527 -7.06 29.20 -20.66
N THR A 528 -6.67 28.90 -19.43
CA THR A 528 -5.62 29.60 -18.66
C THR A 528 -4.23 28.97 -18.78
N LEU A 529 -4.07 27.86 -19.50
CA LEU A 529 -2.84 27.05 -19.58
C LEU A 529 -2.19 27.06 -20.98
N ASN A 530 -2.52 28.03 -21.85
CA ASN A 530 -1.98 28.09 -23.20
C ASN A 530 -0.45 28.20 -23.22
N GLY A 531 0.14 28.91 -22.25
CA GLY A 531 1.59 29.06 -22.12
C GLY A 531 2.31 27.79 -21.68
N GLU A 532 1.63 26.92 -20.93
CA GLU A 532 2.19 25.65 -20.44
C GLU A 532 2.00 24.50 -21.44
N GLY A 533 1.07 24.65 -22.37
CA GLY A 533 0.82 23.72 -23.45
C GLY A 533 -0.25 22.66 -23.15
N LEU A 534 -0.60 21.92 -24.19
CA LEU A 534 -1.71 20.96 -24.21
C LEU A 534 -1.61 19.88 -23.14
N GLN A 535 -0.40 19.43 -22.80
CA GLN A 535 -0.16 18.38 -21.82
C GLN A 535 -0.57 18.75 -20.37
N HIS A 536 -0.81 20.04 -20.09
CA HIS A 536 -1.27 20.51 -18.78
C HIS A 536 -2.76 20.87 -18.75
N GLN A 537 -3.43 20.89 -19.89
CA GLN A 537 -4.82 21.31 -20.00
C GLN A 537 -5.79 20.24 -19.52
N ASP A 538 -6.12 20.27 -18.24
CA ASP A 538 -7.07 19.36 -17.62
C ASP A 538 -8.54 19.76 -17.87
N GLY A 539 -9.38 18.77 -18.08
CA GLY A 539 -10.84 18.93 -18.18
C GLY A 539 -11.58 17.65 -17.85
N HIS A 540 -10.90 16.65 -17.29
CA HIS A 540 -11.44 15.30 -17.04
C HIS A 540 -11.10 14.73 -15.66
N SER A 541 -10.23 15.34 -14.88
CA SER A 541 -9.83 14.82 -13.57
C SER A 541 -11.00 14.65 -12.60
N HIS A 542 -11.99 15.56 -12.65
CA HIS A 542 -13.21 15.45 -11.85
C HIS A 542 -14.09 14.25 -12.24
N ILE A 543 -14.07 13.82 -13.51
CA ILE A 543 -14.78 12.60 -13.95
C ILE A 543 -14.15 11.38 -13.29
N LEU A 544 -12.82 11.32 -13.24
CA LEU A 544 -12.09 10.24 -12.59
C LEU A 544 -12.31 10.24 -11.07
N SER A 545 -12.17 11.39 -10.41
CA SER A 545 -12.35 11.48 -8.96
C SER A 545 -13.77 11.16 -8.52
N SER A 546 -14.79 11.51 -9.32
CA SER A 546 -16.20 11.22 -9.02
C SER A 546 -16.56 9.74 -9.02
N THR A 547 -15.69 8.87 -9.54
CA THR A 547 -15.86 7.41 -9.48
C THR A 547 -15.55 6.83 -8.11
N ILE A 548 -14.85 7.58 -7.24
CA ILE A 548 -14.44 7.14 -5.91
C ILE A 548 -15.49 7.62 -4.89
N PRO A 549 -16.20 6.70 -4.21
CA PRO A 549 -17.41 7.04 -3.44
C PRO A 549 -17.21 8.05 -2.31
N ASN A 550 -16.04 8.10 -1.69
CA ASN A 550 -15.72 9.00 -0.58
C ASN A 550 -14.73 10.13 -0.96
N CYS A 551 -14.56 10.39 -2.24
CA CYS A 551 -13.81 11.54 -2.73
C CYS A 551 -14.75 12.70 -3.02
N LEU A 552 -14.72 13.75 -2.20
CA LEU A 552 -15.49 14.98 -2.44
C LEU A 552 -14.69 15.89 -3.36
N SER A 553 -15.26 16.18 -4.53
CA SER A 553 -14.58 16.88 -5.62
C SER A 553 -15.13 18.28 -5.86
N TYR A 554 -14.27 19.30 -5.90
CA TYR A 554 -14.64 20.70 -6.07
C TYR A 554 -13.75 21.40 -7.10
N ASP A 555 -14.39 22.28 -7.92
CA ASP A 555 -13.72 23.14 -8.90
C ASP A 555 -14.00 24.63 -8.62
N PRO A 556 -13.40 25.20 -7.54
CA PRO A 556 -13.67 26.57 -7.13
C PRO A 556 -13.06 27.59 -8.08
N THR A 557 -13.78 28.71 -8.25
CA THR A 557 -13.31 29.88 -9.00
C THR A 557 -12.70 30.93 -8.07
N TYR A 558 -13.25 31.12 -6.88
CA TYR A 558 -12.87 32.21 -5.98
C TYR A 558 -12.19 31.75 -4.70
N ALA A 559 -11.39 32.62 -4.10
CA ALA A 559 -10.64 32.34 -2.88
C ALA A 559 -11.57 32.00 -1.68
N TYR A 560 -12.73 32.63 -1.59
CA TYR A 560 -13.70 32.35 -0.52
C TYR A 560 -14.29 30.93 -0.65
N GLU A 561 -14.48 30.42 -1.88
CA GLU A 561 -14.92 29.03 -2.09
C GLU A 561 -13.85 28.07 -1.59
N VAL A 562 -12.57 28.31 -1.94
CA VAL A 562 -11.44 27.52 -1.47
C VAL A 562 -11.38 27.49 0.05
N ALA A 563 -11.51 28.67 0.70
CA ALA A 563 -11.48 28.79 2.16
C ALA A 563 -12.64 28.01 2.83
N THR A 564 -13.85 28.15 2.30
CA THR A 564 -15.04 27.46 2.79
C THR A 564 -14.92 25.95 2.66
N ILE A 565 -14.47 25.44 1.50
CA ILE A 565 -14.31 24.00 1.22
C ILE A 565 -13.24 23.38 2.13
N VAL A 566 -12.08 24.05 2.29
CA VAL A 566 -11.00 23.51 3.15
C VAL A 566 -11.42 23.51 4.61
N LYS A 567 -12.11 24.57 5.07
CA LYS A 567 -12.62 24.66 6.44
C LYS A 567 -13.64 23.53 6.73
N ASP A 568 -14.59 23.32 5.83
CA ASP A 568 -15.57 22.21 5.90
C ASP A 568 -14.88 20.85 5.89
N GLY A 569 -13.87 20.67 5.02
CA GLY A 569 -13.11 19.44 4.93
C GLY A 569 -12.37 19.09 6.23
N ILE A 570 -11.72 20.06 6.85
CA ILE A 570 -11.09 19.85 8.16
C ILE A 570 -12.12 19.48 9.21
N LYS A 571 -13.28 20.17 9.21
CA LYS A 571 -14.37 19.87 10.13
C LYS A 571 -14.87 18.45 9.96
N LYS A 572 -15.28 18.05 8.76
CA LYS A 572 -15.83 16.71 8.49
C LYS A 572 -14.84 15.61 8.80
N MET A 573 -13.60 15.70 8.28
CA MET A 573 -12.63 14.63 8.39
C MET A 573 -12.03 14.47 9.79
N TYR A 574 -11.77 15.58 10.49
CA TYR A 574 -10.94 15.55 11.70
C TYR A 574 -11.68 15.94 12.98
N ILE A 575 -12.79 16.65 12.88
CA ILE A 575 -13.64 17.00 14.04
C ILE A 575 -14.82 16.02 14.11
N ASP A 576 -15.60 15.90 13.03
CA ASP A 576 -16.78 15.03 12.96
C ASP A 576 -16.41 13.56 12.66
N GLN A 577 -15.15 13.29 12.33
CA GLN A 577 -14.59 11.95 12.06
C GLN A 577 -15.22 11.21 10.86
N GLU A 578 -15.82 11.95 9.91
CA GLU A 578 -16.42 11.36 8.72
C GLU A 578 -15.37 10.74 7.78
N ASN A 579 -15.80 9.77 6.98
CA ASN A 579 -14.93 9.03 6.06
C ASN A 579 -14.95 9.66 4.67
N TYR A 580 -14.24 10.77 4.51
CA TYR A 580 -14.04 11.46 3.24
C TYR A 580 -12.58 11.89 3.07
N PHE A 581 -12.20 12.13 1.82
CA PHE A 581 -11.07 12.96 1.44
C PHE A 581 -11.51 13.91 0.32
N TYR A 582 -10.75 14.98 0.12
CA TYR A 582 -11.13 16.07 -0.77
C TYR A 582 -10.21 16.14 -1.98
N TYR A 583 -10.78 16.35 -3.15
CA TYR A 583 -10.08 16.75 -4.36
C TYR A 583 -10.55 18.14 -4.77
N ILE A 584 -9.61 19.10 -4.84
CA ILE A 584 -9.89 20.50 -5.14
C ILE A 584 -8.98 20.93 -6.29
N THR A 585 -9.55 21.32 -7.42
CA THR A 585 -8.77 21.93 -8.50
C THR A 585 -8.52 23.41 -8.22
N THR A 586 -7.35 23.91 -8.61
CA THR A 586 -6.97 25.31 -8.42
C THR A 586 -6.30 25.87 -9.67
N ILE A 587 -6.35 27.20 -9.83
CA ILE A 587 -5.92 27.95 -11.01
C ILE A 587 -4.69 28.75 -10.66
N ASN A 588 -3.67 28.81 -11.52
CA ASN A 588 -2.46 29.60 -11.33
C ASN A 588 -2.57 31.05 -11.84
N GLU A 589 -3.54 31.33 -12.71
CA GLU A 589 -3.78 32.70 -13.16
C GLU A 589 -4.17 33.62 -12.01
N ASN A 590 -3.58 34.80 -11.98
CA ASN A 590 -3.87 35.83 -10.95
C ASN A 590 -5.03 36.74 -11.41
N TYR A 591 -6.06 36.86 -10.57
CA TYR A 591 -7.21 37.74 -10.77
C TYR A 591 -7.73 38.29 -9.45
N THR A 592 -8.63 39.28 -9.51
CA THR A 592 -9.30 39.84 -8.33
C THR A 592 -10.43 38.91 -7.87
N HIS A 593 -10.57 38.83 -6.56
CA HIS A 593 -11.61 38.00 -5.93
C HIS A 593 -12.64 38.90 -5.25
N PRO A 594 -13.94 38.69 -5.49
CA PRO A 594 -14.99 39.41 -4.79
C PRO A 594 -15.09 38.94 -3.32
N GLU A 595 -15.78 39.71 -2.51
CA GLU A 595 -16.23 39.29 -1.18
C GLU A 595 -17.21 38.11 -1.33
N MET A 596 -17.21 37.22 -0.34
CA MET A 596 -18.14 36.07 -0.32
C MET A 596 -19.58 36.58 -0.25
N PRO A 597 -20.48 36.15 -1.16
CA PRO A 597 -21.89 36.49 -1.08
C PRO A 597 -22.51 36.02 0.23
N LYS A 598 -23.51 36.74 0.73
CA LYS A 598 -24.24 36.35 1.95
C LYS A 598 -24.98 35.03 1.73
N ASP A 599 -25.01 34.20 2.77
CA ASP A 599 -25.77 32.94 2.83
C ASP A 599 -25.43 31.90 1.75
N CYS A 600 -24.23 31.99 1.13
CA CYS A 600 -23.80 31.03 0.10
C CYS A 600 -22.94 29.88 0.63
N GLU A 601 -22.50 29.88 1.90
CA GLU A 601 -21.62 28.86 2.48
C GLU A 601 -22.14 27.45 2.30
N GLU A 602 -23.41 27.20 2.64
CA GLU A 602 -24.04 25.90 2.47
C GLU A 602 -24.10 25.47 1.00
N GLY A 603 -24.37 26.42 0.09
CA GLY A 603 -24.38 26.16 -1.35
C GLY A 603 -23.00 25.80 -1.90
N ILE A 604 -21.92 26.49 -1.43
CA ILE A 604 -20.54 26.17 -1.77
C ILE A 604 -20.21 24.72 -1.34
N ILE A 605 -20.53 24.36 -0.10
CA ILE A 605 -20.29 23.02 0.45
C ILE A 605 -21.08 21.95 -0.33
N LYS A 606 -22.29 22.26 -0.77
CA LYS A 606 -23.12 21.38 -1.61
C LYS A 606 -22.69 21.37 -3.09
N GLY A 607 -21.73 22.20 -3.48
CA GLY A 607 -21.15 22.27 -4.84
C GLY A 607 -21.93 23.18 -5.81
N MET A 608 -22.94 23.94 -5.36
CA MET A 608 -23.67 24.87 -6.21
C MET A 608 -24.33 25.98 -5.39
N TYR A 609 -24.16 27.23 -5.78
CA TYR A 609 -24.82 28.38 -5.19
C TYR A 609 -25.15 29.43 -6.25
N VAL A 610 -26.04 30.38 -5.93
CA VAL A 610 -26.39 31.48 -6.83
C VAL A 610 -25.37 32.60 -6.67
N LEU A 611 -24.58 32.85 -7.69
CA LEU A 611 -23.58 33.92 -7.72
C LEU A 611 -24.21 35.28 -8.04
N SER A 612 -25.15 35.31 -8.98
CA SER A 612 -25.89 36.51 -9.39
C SER A 612 -27.29 36.09 -9.79
N ASP A 613 -28.29 36.80 -9.31
CA ASP A 613 -29.72 36.56 -9.64
C ASP A 613 -30.37 37.84 -10.15
N ASN A 614 -31.29 37.68 -11.07
CA ASN A 614 -32.19 38.73 -11.53
C ASN A 614 -33.66 38.29 -11.25
N GLU A 615 -34.54 39.26 -11.01
CA GLU A 615 -35.95 38.97 -10.69
C GLU A 615 -36.70 38.21 -11.79
N SER A 616 -36.22 38.28 -13.05
CA SER A 616 -36.76 37.50 -14.16
C SER A 616 -35.63 37.02 -15.08
N TYR A 617 -35.59 35.72 -15.36
CA TYR A 617 -34.63 35.13 -16.28
C TYR A 617 -35.27 34.00 -17.08
N ASP A 618 -34.90 33.89 -18.38
CA ASP A 618 -35.28 32.78 -19.25
C ASP A 618 -34.27 31.63 -19.22
N VAL A 619 -33.01 31.90 -18.87
CA VAL A 619 -31.90 30.94 -18.90
C VAL A 619 -31.04 31.10 -17.65
N ARG A 620 -30.67 29.96 -17.04
CA ARG A 620 -29.61 29.90 -16.03
C ARG A 620 -28.32 29.41 -16.64
N LEU A 621 -27.21 30.09 -16.35
CA LEU A 621 -25.87 29.70 -16.74
C LEU A 621 -25.18 29.05 -15.53
N LEU A 622 -24.54 27.91 -15.75
CA LEU A 622 -23.71 27.24 -14.76
C LEU A 622 -22.26 27.35 -15.17
N GLY A 623 -21.39 27.65 -14.22
CA GLY A 623 -19.95 27.74 -14.46
C GLY A 623 -19.17 27.37 -13.21
N SER A 624 -17.95 26.83 -13.40
CA SER A 624 -17.02 26.50 -12.32
C SER A 624 -15.58 26.77 -12.76
N GLY A 625 -14.66 26.85 -11.81
CA GLY A 625 -13.24 26.96 -12.04
C GLY A 625 -12.86 28.11 -12.99
N ALA A 626 -11.93 27.85 -13.90
CA ALA A 626 -11.46 28.84 -14.89
C ALA A 626 -12.59 29.32 -15.83
N LEU A 627 -13.51 28.42 -16.19
CA LEU A 627 -14.56 28.71 -17.18
C LEU A 627 -15.64 29.66 -16.67
N LEU A 628 -15.90 29.72 -15.37
CA LEU A 628 -16.88 30.68 -14.81
C LEU A 628 -16.52 32.13 -15.16
N ARG A 629 -15.24 32.49 -15.04
CA ARG A 629 -14.77 33.84 -15.36
C ARG A 629 -14.95 34.16 -16.84
N ASP A 630 -14.62 33.25 -17.72
CA ASP A 630 -14.83 33.39 -19.16
C ASP A 630 -16.32 33.54 -19.49
N CYS A 631 -17.19 32.74 -18.85
CA CYS A 631 -18.63 32.86 -18.98
C CYS A 631 -19.15 34.25 -18.56
N LEU A 632 -18.71 34.75 -17.42
CA LEU A 632 -19.12 36.07 -16.92
C LEU A 632 -18.67 37.19 -17.86
N LEU A 633 -17.46 37.09 -18.43
CA LEU A 633 -16.93 38.06 -19.39
C LEU A 633 -17.72 38.04 -20.71
N TYR A 634 -18.07 36.86 -21.19
CA TYR A 634 -18.76 36.64 -22.45
C TYR A 634 -20.25 37.02 -22.40
N THR A 635 -20.86 36.91 -21.23
CA THR A 635 -22.28 37.21 -21.01
C THR A 635 -22.56 38.60 -20.46
N SER A 636 -21.51 39.34 -20.05
CA SER A 636 -21.65 40.75 -19.67
C SER A 636 -22.05 41.58 -20.89
N PRO A 637 -23.02 42.49 -20.78
CA PRO A 637 -23.29 43.45 -21.85
C PRO A 637 -22.00 44.22 -22.14
N SER A 638 -21.62 44.27 -23.40
CA SER A 638 -20.44 45.01 -23.85
C SER A 638 -20.44 46.42 -23.26
N PRO A 639 -19.30 46.93 -22.76
CA PRO A 639 -19.20 48.26 -22.25
C PRO A 639 -19.52 49.30 -23.33
#